data_5a375b6e17affb0efe66a179e6c408eb
#
_entry.id   5a375b6e17affb0efe66a179e6c408eb
#
_cell.length_a   1.000
_cell.length_b   1.000
_cell.length_c   1.000
_cell.angle_alpha   90.00
_cell.angle_beta   90.00
_cell.angle_gamma   90.00
#
_symmetry.space_group_name_H-M   'P 1'
#
loop_
_entity.id
_entity.type
_entity.pdbx_description
1 polymer ?
#
loop_
_entity_poly.entity_id
_entity_poly.type
_entity_poly.pdbx_seq_one_letter_code
_entity_poly.pdbx_strand_id
1 'polypeptide(L)'
;MEHNLSKTYDPKSFEKRIYDMWENSGAFKPSEDKSKESFTIVMPPPNITGQLHMGHALDHTLQDVLIRYKRMQGYNTFWLPGSDHASIATEVKVVNKIREEEHKEKEELGREEFLKRAWAWKEEYGGRITQQCRRLGDSCDWSRERFTMDDGCNKAVKHFFVELYNKGMIYRGHRLINWCPQCGTSLSDAEVEHVDRDGKYWYFRYPAANEGGMDITVATSRPETMFGDVAIAVNPEDERYKDVIGQKVLLPLVNREIPIIADPYPDPEKGTGAVKITPAHDPNDFEVGERANLEIIECMDSKACMTETAGKYAGMDRYECRKQWVKDLDEAGFLVKTEDIKIPVGECYRCHTPIEPMLSDQWFVKMDELAKPAIDVLKSGELNLVPDRFDKIYMHWLEGIRDWCISRQLWWGHRIPAWYCQECGEIVVSEDDVCSCPKCGSNNLVQDEDVLDTWFSSALWPFSTLGWPDETEDIKTFYPTSVLVTGYDIIFFWVIRMVFSACEAMGNSPFKYVYIHGLVRDAEGRKMSKSLGNGIDPLEKIDEYGADALRFMLSTGITPGNDMRFKDDKIEAARNFANKLWNASRFVIMNIKDDEGNFLPMADLEKVELKDEDKWILDKLVEATAYVNNAFDRFDLALAGQRVYDLIWSEYCDWYIELVKRRLWADDEADKMLVRAVLVKAMKDMLKLLHPFMPFITEEIWGYLPHTDGECDSEGKSMLISAPWPSEDEPKYEEATTRVELAMEAIKAIRNVRAEVEAAPSRKLTAVMVAEGKALENIKSCERYIKELANITEIAFVSNKAEAPSDAMSAIITGVEILIPMADLIDYNVEAERLKKEVKRLEGEVKRASSKLSNEGFVAKAPAALIDAEKAKLADYEQQLAKVKSNLEIVMSKLK
;
A
#
# COMPACT_ATOMS: atom_id res chain seq x y z
N MET A 1 -37.70 4.77 -15.24
CA MET A 1 -36.35 4.20 -15.32
C MET A 1 -36.16 3.64 -16.70
N GLU A 2 -34.99 3.81 -17.31
CA GLU A 2 -34.66 3.08 -18.53
C GLU A 2 -34.71 1.58 -18.25
N HIS A 3 -35.36 0.80 -19.14
CA HIS A 3 -35.58 -0.63 -18.92
C HIS A 3 -34.30 -1.47 -19.06
N ASN A 4 -33.22 -0.89 -19.58
CA ASN A 4 -31.94 -1.53 -19.84
C ASN A 4 -30.75 -0.63 -19.46
N LEU A 5 -29.58 -1.24 -19.20
CA LEU A 5 -28.31 -0.54 -19.06
C LEU A 5 -27.99 0.24 -20.35
N SER A 6 -27.31 1.39 -20.20
CA SER A 6 -26.84 2.19 -21.33
C SER A 6 -25.89 1.35 -22.23
N LYS A 7 -25.79 1.74 -23.52
CA LYS A 7 -24.94 1.03 -24.49
C LYS A 7 -23.47 1.10 -24.11
N THR A 8 -23.05 2.17 -23.47
CA THR A 8 -21.65 2.43 -23.10
C THR A 8 -21.53 2.47 -21.58
N TYR A 9 -20.54 1.81 -21.04
CA TYR A 9 -20.16 1.94 -19.64
C TYR A 9 -19.63 3.34 -19.37
N ASP A 10 -20.29 4.08 -18.51
CA ASP A 10 -19.87 5.42 -18.05
C ASP A 10 -20.06 5.52 -16.53
N PRO A 11 -19.01 5.33 -15.75
CA PRO A 11 -19.07 5.35 -14.28
C PRO A 11 -19.55 6.70 -13.72
N LYS A 12 -19.25 7.82 -14.39
CA LYS A 12 -19.67 9.16 -13.94
C LYS A 12 -21.19 9.33 -13.89
N SER A 13 -21.93 8.54 -14.68
CA SER A 13 -23.39 8.62 -14.74
C SER A 13 -24.08 8.06 -13.50
N PHE A 14 -23.42 7.19 -12.70
CA PHE A 14 -24.07 6.51 -11.59
C PHE A 14 -23.30 6.55 -10.26
N GLU A 15 -21.96 6.70 -10.24
CA GLU A 15 -21.17 6.62 -9.01
C GLU A 15 -21.70 7.54 -7.90
N LYS A 16 -21.91 8.82 -8.20
CA LYS A 16 -22.41 9.76 -7.18
C LYS A 16 -23.81 9.37 -6.68
N ARG A 17 -24.72 8.99 -7.58
CA ARG A 17 -26.10 8.61 -7.24
C ARG A 17 -26.12 7.39 -6.34
N ILE A 18 -25.28 6.40 -6.62
CA ILE A 18 -25.17 5.17 -5.83
C ILE A 18 -24.60 5.48 -4.45
N TYR A 19 -23.54 6.29 -4.38
CA TYR A 19 -22.97 6.68 -3.09
C TYR A 19 -23.98 7.41 -2.21
N ASP A 20 -24.67 8.41 -2.78
CA ASP A 20 -25.71 9.16 -2.07
C ASP A 20 -26.86 8.22 -1.61
N MET A 21 -27.19 7.20 -2.39
CA MET A 21 -28.18 6.18 -2.03
C MET A 21 -27.75 5.36 -0.81
N TRP A 22 -26.51 4.86 -0.79
CA TRP A 22 -25.98 4.09 0.35
C TRP A 22 -25.92 4.92 1.62
N GLU A 23 -25.37 6.14 1.56
CA GLU A 23 -25.22 7.02 2.73
C GLU A 23 -26.60 7.39 3.30
N ASN A 24 -27.56 7.79 2.43
CA ASN A 24 -28.91 8.17 2.86
C ASN A 24 -29.74 7.01 3.40
N SER A 25 -29.50 5.78 2.94
CA SER A 25 -30.20 4.59 3.46
C SER A 25 -29.70 4.16 4.84
N GLY A 26 -28.52 4.67 5.28
CA GLY A 26 -27.86 4.22 6.51
C GLY A 26 -27.12 2.89 6.38
N ALA A 27 -26.86 2.40 5.13
CA ALA A 27 -26.19 1.13 4.89
C ALA A 27 -24.75 1.05 5.47
N PHE A 28 -24.16 2.20 5.80
CA PHE A 28 -22.82 2.28 6.39
C PHE A 28 -22.82 2.18 7.91
N LYS A 29 -24.00 2.34 8.54
CA LYS A 29 -24.10 2.31 10.00
C LYS A 29 -24.04 0.88 10.54
N PRO A 30 -23.49 0.70 11.75
CA PRO A 30 -23.59 -0.57 12.45
C PRO A 30 -25.05 -1.02 12.63
N SER A 31 -25.26 -2.33 12.71
CA SER A 31 -26.55 -2.93 13.02
C SER A 31 -26.97 -2.64 14.47
N GLU A 32 -28.26 -2.40 14.69
CA GLU A 32 -28.83 -2.32 16.05
C GLU A 32 -28.96 -3.71 16.71
N ASP A 33 -28.86 -4.78 15.92
CA ASP A 33 -28.94 -6.16 16.40
C ASP A 33 -27.66 -6.57 17.12
N LYS A 34 -27.71 -6.51 18.45
CA LYS A 34 -26.61 -6.85 19.36
C LYS A 34 -26.25 -8.35 19.37
N SER A 35 -27.03 -9.22 18.70
CA SER A 35 -26.72 -10.65 18.60
C SER A 35 -25.69 -10.98 17.53
N LYS A 36 -25.46 -10.04 16.61
CA LYS A 36 -24.48 -10.18 15.54
C LYS A 36 -23.06 -9.99 16.06
N GLU A 37 -22.13 -10.81 15.60
CA GLU A 37 -20.71 -10.65 15.84
C GLU A 37 -20.22 -9.34 15.24
N SER A 38 -19.44 -8.57 16.00
CA SER A 38 -18.91 -7.29 15.53
C SER A 38 -17.65 -7.47 14.70
N PHE A 39 -17.54 -6.69 13.63
CA PHE A 39 -16.31 -6.53 12.85
C PHE A 39 -15.99 -5.04 12.69
N THR A 40 -14.97 -4.60 13.39
CA THR A 40 -14.64 -3.18 13.52
C THR A 40 -13.27 -2.86 12.93
N ILE A 41 -13.22 -1.79 12.15
CA ILE A 41 -11.98 -1.14 11.72
C ILE A 41 -12.04 0.31 12.17
N VAL A 42 -10.99 0.80 12.82
CA VAL A 42 -10.76 2.24 12.99
C VAL A 42 -9.82 2.68 11.88
N MET A 43 -10.27 3.62 11.06
CA MET A 43 -9.49 4.14 9.94
C MET A 43 -8.18 4.78 10.44
N PRO A 44 -7.00 4.46 9.87
CA PRO A 44 -5.82 5.29 10.08
C PRO A 44 -6.15 6.74 9.73
N PRO A 45 -6.17 7.66 10.72
CA PRO A 45 -6.69 8.99 10.47
C PRO A 45 -5.73 9.78 9.57
N PRO A 46 -6.13 10.19 8.36
CA PRO A 46 -5.28 11.00 7.51
C PRO A 46 -4.90 12.32 8.16
N ASN A 47 -3.63 12.70 8.00
CA ASN A 47 -3.12 13.98 8.45
C ASN A 47 -3.75 15.13 7.66
N ILE A 48 -4.25 16.17 8.34
CA ILE A 48 -4.83 17.37 7.69
C ILE A 48 -3.78 18.27 7.02
N THR A 49 -2.72 17.71 6.48
CA THR A 49 -1.59 18.41 5.83
C THR A 49 -1.79 18.68 4.35
N GLY A 50 -2.89 18.19 3.77
CA GLY A 50 -3.23 18.37 2.36
C GLY A 50 -4.16 17.28 1.84
N GLN A 51 -4.20 17.11 0.53
CA GLN A 51 -5.02 16.10 -0.15
C GLN A 51 -4.50 14.68 0.09
N LEU A 52 -5.42 13.69 0.01
CA LEU A 52 -5.06 12.28 -0.05
C LEU A 52 -4.20 11.99 -1.29
N HIS A 53 -3.31 11.04 -1.18
CA HIS A 53 -2.49 10.52 -2.26
C HIS A 53 -2.78 9.04 -2.50
N MET A 54 -2.17 8.45 -3.52
CA MET A 54 -2.42 7.06 -3.93
C MET A 54 -2.18 6.02 -2.81
N GLY A 55 -1.26 6.29 -1.86
CA GLY A 55 -1.06 5.44 -0.68
C GLY A 55 -2.29 5.37 0.23
N HIS A 56 -2.96 6.51 0.46
CA HIS A 56 -4.22 6.54 1.21
C HIS A 56 -5.35 5.81 0.44
N ALA A 57 -5.43 5.99 -0.89
CA ALA A 57 -6.42 5.29 -1.69
C ALA A 57 -6.24 3.76 -1.62
N LEU A 58 -5.00 3.26 -1.56
CA LEU A 58 -4.71 1.85 -1.32
C LEU A 58 -5.20 1.41 0.06
N ASP A 59 -4.77 2.11 1.11
CA ASP A 59 -5.11 1.80 2.51
C ASP A 59 -6.63 1.75 2.73
N HIS A 60 -7.36 2.78 2.27
CA HIS A 60 -8.82 2.85 2.36
C HIS A 60 -9.51 1.75 1.53
N THR A 61 -9.02 1.47 0.32
CA THR A 61 -9.58 0.41 -0.52
C THR A 61 -9.50 -0.94 0.16
N LEU A 62 -8.36 -1.28 0.78
CA LEU A 62 -8.18 -2.55 1.48
C LEU A 62 -9.12 -2.68 2.70
N GLN A 63 -9.29 -1.60 3.46
CA GLN A 63 -10.25 -1.56 4.57
C GLN A 63 -11.69 -1.75 4.09
N ASP A 64 -12.09 -1.02 3.05
CA ASP A 64 -13.46 -1.07 2.53
C ASP A 64 -13.80 -2.44 1.94
N VAL A 65 -12.84 -3.09 1.27
CA VAL A 65 -12.99 -4.48 0.78
C VAL A 65 -13.32 -5.43 1.94
N LEU A 66 -12.60 -5.35 3.05
CA LEU A 66 -12.86 -6.18 4.24
C LEU A 66 -14.23 -5.86 4.89
N ILE A 67 -14.55 -4.58 5.02
CA ILE A 67 -15.83 -4.13 5.62
C ILE A 67 -17.02 -4.59 4.78
N ARG A 68 -16.97 -4.43 3.45
CA ARG A 68 -18.07 -4.87 2.55
C ARG A 68 -18.24 -6.38 2.57
N TYR A 69 -17.13 -7.13 2.52
CA TYR A 69 -17.16 -8.59 2.65
C TYR A 69 -17.84 -9.02 3.96
N LYS A 70 -17.41 -8.50 5.10
CA LYS A 70 -17.95 -8.84 6.42
C LYS A 70 -19.41 -8.39 6.60
N ARG A 71 -19.79 -7.22 6.02
CA ARG A 71 -21.18 -6.75 6.01
C ARG A 71 -22.09 -7.74 5.29
N MET A 72 -21.70 -8.20 4.10
CA MET A 72 -22.46 -9.18 3.33
C MET A 72 -22.48 -10.57 4.00
N GLN A 73 -21.49 -10.90 4.84
CA GLN A 73 -21.52 -12.11 5.70
C GLN A 73 -22.46 -11.97 6.91
N GLY A 74 -23.06 -10.80 7.12
CA GLY A 74 -24.02 -10.56 8.20
C GLY A 74 -23.45 -10.09 9.53
N TYR A 75 -22.15 -9.75 9.58
CA TYR A 75 -21.53 -9.16 10.76
C TYR A 75 -22.12 -7.78 11.08
N ASN A 76 -22.04 -7.39 12.34
CA ASN A 76 -22.26 -6.00 12.77
C ASN A 76 -20.98 -5.20 12.46
N THR A 77 -20.90 -4.66 11.23
CA THR A 77 -19.71 -3.95 10.77
C THR A 77 -19.70 -2.51 11.21
N PHE A 78 -18.54 -2.06 11.71
CA PHE A 78 -18.31 -0.67 12.03
C PHE A 78 -16.96 -0.21 11.46
N TRP A 79 -16.99 0.73 10.51
CA TRP A 79 -15.80 1.40 10.01
C TRP A 79 -15.84 2.86 10.44
N LEU A 80 -15.02 3.20 11.44
CA LEU A 80 -14.96 4.52 12.03
C LEU A 80 -14.00 5.42 11.26
N PRO A 81 -14.49 6.51 10.62
CA PRO A 81 -13.63 7.47 9.94
C PRO A 81 -13.11 8.55 10.90
N GLY A 82 -12.02 9.20 10.51
CA GLY A 82 -11.51 10.36 11.22
C GLY A 82 -10.28 10.96 10.59
N SER A 83 -9.73 11.99 11.25
CA SER A 83 -8.53 12.70 10.80
C SER A 83 -7.62 13.06 11.97
N ASP A 84 -6.30 13.18 11.68
CA ASP A 84 -5.27 13.52 12.67
C ASP A 84 -4.85 14.99 12.51
N HIS A 85 -4.70 15.66 13.64
CA HIS A 85 -4.25 17.05 13.71
C HIS A 85 -2.77 17.23 13.28
N ALA A 86 -1.96 16.18 13.37
CA ALA A 86 -0.59 16.08 12.88
C ALA A 86 0.32 17.25 13.30
N SER A 87 0.34 17.55 14.59
CA SER A 87 1.07 18.66 15.25
C SER A 87 2.10 19.42 14.41
N ILE A 88 3.34 18.95 14.32
CA ILE A 88 4.46 19.57 13.60
C ILE A 88 4.11 19.81 12.13
N ALA A 89 3.54 18.80 11.49
CA ALA A 89 3.32 18.83 10.06
C ALA A 89 2.27 19.86 9.66
N THR A 90 1.22 20.01 10.44
CA THR A 90 0.17 21.00 10.22
C THR A 90 0.66 22.40 10.60
N GLU A 91 1.35 22.54 11.74
CA GLU A 91 1.90 23.84 12.15
C GLU A 91 2.81 24.43 11.07
N VAL A 92 3.75 23.63 10.53
CA VAL A 92 4.63 24.06 9.43
C VAL A 92 3.83 24.54 8.20
N LYS A 93 2.73 23.85 7.85
CA LYS A 93 1.87 24.25 6.72
C LYS A 93 1.16 25.57 6.97
N VAL A 94 0.61 25.75 8.18
CA VAL A 94 -0.09 26.98 8.57
C VAL A 94 0.90 28.15 8.64
N VAL A 95 2.10 27.95 9.22
CA VAL A 95 3.16 28.98 9.25
C VAL A 95 3.58 29.41 7.84
N ASN A 96 3.78 28.44 6.93
CA ASN A 96 4.15 28.76 5.55
C ASN A 96 3.03 29.55 4.85
N LYS A 97 1.76 29.17 5.04
CA LYS A 97 0.61 29.91 4.49
C LYS A 97 0.57 31.35 5.02
N ILE A 98 0.81 31.55 6.32
CA ILE A 98 0.87 32.88 6.95
C ILE A 98 2.01 33.70 6.35
N ARG A 99 3.21 33.14 6.16
CA ARG A 99 4.34 33.81 5.54
C ARG A 99 4.06 34.23 4.10
N GLU A 100 3.42 33.33 3.32
CA GLU A 100 3.11 33.56 1.91
C GLU A 100 2.00 34.61 1.72
N GLU A 101 0.92 34.52 2.52
CA GLU A 101 -0.27 35.36 2.34
C GLU A 101 -0.25 36.64 3.17
N GLU A 102 0.28 36.60 4.41
CA GLU A 102 0.26 37.71 5.36
C GLU A 102 1.63 38.37 5.55
N HIS A 103 2.72 37.77 5.08
CA HIS A 103 4.11 38.21 5.25
C HIS A 103 4.49 38.44 6.72
N LYS A 104 4.02 37.55 7.62
CA LYS A 104 4.25 37.59 9.07
C LYS A 104 4.84 36.26 9.58
N GLU A 105 5.54 36.37 10.72
CA GLU A 105 5.89 35.18 11.52
C GLU A 105 4.79 34.91 12.55
N LYS A 106 4.73 33.63 13.03
CA LYS A 106 3.69 33.22 13.97
C LYS A 106 3.77 33.99 15.30
N GLU A 107 4.98 34.33 15.74
CA GLU A 107 5.24 35.08 16.97
C GLU A 107 4.67 36.49 16.92
N GLU A 108 4.63 37.12 15.73
CA GLU A 108 4.03 38.46 15.54
C GLU A 108 2.51 38.43 15.68
N LEU A 109 1.88 37.27 15.39
CA LEU A 109 0.43 37.07 15.54
C LEU A 109 0.02 36.74 16.98
N GLY A 110 0.88 36.07 17.71
CA GLY A 110 0.55 35.46 19.00
C GLY A 110 -0.28 34.17 18.87
N ARG A 111 -0.28 33.39 19.96
CA ARG A 111 -0.84 32.03 20.01
C ARG A 111 -2.32 31.96 19.62
N GLU A 112 -3.16 32.87 20.14
CA GLU A 112 -4.60 32.82 19.88
C GLU A 112 -4.95 33.04 18.41
N GLU A 113 -4.34 34.02 17.78
CA GLU A 113 -4.57 34.33 16.36
C GLU A 113 -4.00 33.27 15.45
N PHE A 114 -2.87 32.65 15.80
CA PHE A 114 -2.33 31.50 15.11
C PHE A 114 -3.28 30.29 15.17
N LEU A 115 -3.80 29.96 16.36
CA LEU A 115 -4.74 28.85 16.54
C LEU A 115 -6.03 29.04 15.75
N LYS A 116 -6.57 30.25 15.62
CA LYS A 116 -7.72 30.50 14.74
C LYS A 116 -7.43 30.11 13.29
N ARG A 117 -6.23 30.39 12.79
CA ARG A 117 -5.82 29.99 11.42
C ARG A 117 -5.63 28.48 11.30
N ALA A 118 -5.08 27.85 12.31
CA ALA A 118 -4.92 26.40 12.35
C ALA A 118 -6.27 25.66 12.35
N TRP A 119 -7.27 26.16 13.11
CA TRP A 119 -8.63 25.61 13.05
C TRP A 119 -9.32 25.86 11.71
N ALA A 120 -9.14 27.03 11.09
CA ALA A 120 -9.65 27.30 9.75
C ALA A 120 -9.01 26.37 8.70
N TRP A 121 -7.71 26.10 8.83
CA TRP A 121 -7.00 25.09 8.01
C TRP A 121 -7.62 23.69 8.17
N LYS A 122 -7.93 23.27 9.40
CA LYS A 122 -8.59 21.98 9.69
C LYS A 122 -9.94 21.87 8.99
N GLU A 123 -10.78 22.93 9.04
CA GLU A 123 -12.08 22.91 8.37
C GLU A 123 -11.94 22.79 6.85
N GLU A 124 -10.98 23.50 6.24
CA GLU A 124 -10.75 23.46 4.80
C GLU A 124 -10.27 22.08 4.33
N TYR A 125 -9.23 21.54 4.95
CA TYR A 125 -8.58 20.30 4.48
C TYR A 125 -9.27 19.03 4.99
N GLY A 126 -9.85 19.03 6.19
CA GLY A 126 -10.66 17.92 6.69
C GLY A 126 -11.86 17.66 5.78
N GLY A 127 -12.63 18.69 5.43
CA GLY A 127 -13.76 18.55 4.51
C GLY A 127 -13.38 18.05 3.12
N ARG A 128 -12.19 18.43 2.62
CA ARG A 128 -11.68 17.96 1.33
C ARG A 128 -11.29 16.47 1.37
N ILE A 129 -10.64 16.03 2.44
CA ILE A 129 -10.29 14.61 2.65
C ILE A 129 -11.56 13.76 2.65
N THR A 130 -12.58 14.15 3.41
CA THR A 130 -13.85 13.45 3.50
C THR A 130 -14.55 13.33 2.13
N GLN A 131 -14.47 14.37 1.29
CA GLN A 131 -14.98 14.30 -0.09
C GLN A 131 -14.19 13.33 -0.97
N GLN A 132 -12.86 13.28 -0.82
CA GLN A 132 -12.04 12.33 -1.57
C GLN A 132 -12.37 10.87 -1.19
N CYS A 133 -12.58 10.59 0.10
CA CYS A 133 -13.01 9.29 0.58
C CYS A 133 -14.36 8.87 -0.02
N ARG A 134 -15.35 9.79 -0.04
CA ARG A 134 -16.66 9.52 -0.67
C ARG A 134 -16.54 9.21 -2.17
N ARG A 135 -15.65 9.92 -2.86
CA ARG A 135 -15.41 9.67 -4.30
C ARG A 135 -14.71 8.33 -4.54
N LEU A 136 -13.89 7.85 -3.60
CA LEU A 136 -13.28 6.52 -3.65
C LEU A 136 -14.30 5.41 -3.36
N GLY A 137 -15.40 5.72 -2.69
CA GLY A 137 -16.47 4.78 -2.35
C GLY A 137 -16.36 4.20 -0.94
N ASP A 138 -15.64 4.86 -0.03
CA ASP A 138 -15.46 4.40 1.34
C ASP A 138 -16.79 4.28 2.09
N SER A 139 -17.12 3.09 2.59
CA SER A 139 -18.38 2.79 3.28
C SER A 139 -18.30 2.99 4.79
N CYS A 140 -17.75 4.15 5.20
CA CYS A 140 -17.61 4.56 6.59
C CYS A 140 -18.91 5.09 7.19
N ASP A 141 -19.08 4.96 8.50
CA ASP A 141 -20.13 5.68 9.24
C ASP A 141 -19.75 7.15 9.45
N TRP A 142 -20.04 8.01 8.48
CA TRP A 142 -19.72 9.43 8.50
C TRP A 142 -20.42 10.21 9.61
N SER A 143 -21.48 9.66 10.20
CA SER A 143 -22.16 10.29 11.34
C SER A 143 -21.34 10.21 12.63
N ARG A 144 -20.29 9.38 12.63
CA ARG A 144 -19.35 9.17 13.75
C ARG A 144 -17.92 9.57 13.41
N GLU A 145 -17.74 10.46 12.43
CA GLU A 145 -16.41 11.00 12.11
C GLU A 145 -15.75 11.64 13.33
N ARG A 146 -14.47 11.30 13.56
CA ARG A 146 -13.71 11.76 14.71
C ARG A 146 -12.49 12.60 14.27
N PHE A 147 -12.04 13.42 15.19
CA PHE A 147 -10.80 14.19 15.04
C PHE A 147 -9.95 14.03 16.28
N THR A 148 -8.65 13.81 16.13
CA THR A 148 -7.77 13.54 17.30
C THR A 148 -7.76 14.66 18.34
N MET A 149 -8.20 15.88 18.01
CA MET A 149 -8.36 17.00 18.95
C MET A 149 -9.83 17.35 19.27
N ASP A 150 -10.80 16.48 18.95
CA ASP A 150 -12.17 16.68 19.43
C ASP A 150 -12.27 16.55 20.97
N ASP A 151 -13.37 17.00 21.54
CA ASP A 151 -13.55 17.05 23.01
C ASP A 151 -13.36 15.67 23.68
N GLY A 152 -13.89 14.61 23.06
CA GLY A 152 -13.77 13.24 23.58
C GLY A 152 -12.34 12.72 23.53
N CYS A 153 -11.65 12.88 22.38
CA CYS A 153 -10.25 12.51 22.26
C CYS A 153 -9.35 13.35 23.15
N ASN A 154 -9.64 14.64 23.30
CA ASN A 154 -8.88 15.51 24.21
C ASN A 154 -9.06 15.10 25.68
N LYS A 155 -10.28 14.72 26.11
CA LYS A 155 -10.54 14.13 27.44
C LYS A 155 -9.70 12.88 27.66
N ALA A 156 -9.68 11.97 26.68
CA ALA A 156 -8.91 10.73 26.76
C ALA A 156 -7.40 11.00 26.89
N VAL A 157 -6.87 11.94 26.11
CA VAL A 157 -5.45 12.32 26.16
C VAL A 157 -5.07 12.88 27.53
N LYS A 158 -5.87 13.80 28.10
CA LYS A 158 -5.63 14.33 29.43
C LYS A 158 -5.68 13.25 30.49
N HIS A 159 -6.69 12.39 30.44
CA HIS A 159 -6.85 11.27 31.38
C HIS A 159 -5.63 10.34 31.34
N PHE A 160 -5.21 9.90 30.18
CA PHE A 160 -4.07 9.00 30.03
C PHE A 160 -2.76 9.62 30.52
N PHE A 161 -2.53 10.90 30.22
CA PHE A 161 -1.36 11.63 30.73
C PHE A 161 -1.34 11.67 32.26
N VAL A 162 -2.47 12.04 32.88
CA VAL A 162 -2.59 12.15 34.35
C VAL A 162 -2.44 10.78 35.02
N GLU A 163 -3.02 9.76 34.44
CA GLU A 163 -2.91 8.37 34.93
C GLU A 163 -1.45 7.88 34.90
N LEU A 164 -0.75 8.03 33.78
CA LEU A 164 0.67 7.65 33.67
C LEU A 164 1.57 8.47 34.60
N TYR A 165 1.27 9.75 34.77
CA TYR A 165 2.00 10.60 35.71
C TYR A 165 1.82 10.13 37.17
N ASN A 166 0.60 9.82 37.58
CA ASN A 166 0.31 9.31 38.92
C ASN A 166 0.95 7.94 39.20
N LYS A 167 1.11 7.10 38.16
CA LYS A 167 1.86 5.83 38.18
C LYS A 167 3.39 6.03 38.16
N GLY A 168 3.87 7.27 38.01
CA GLY A 168 5.30 7.57 37.89
C GLY A 168 5.93 7.14 36.59
N MET A 169 5.14 6.81 35.57
CA MET A 169 5.61 6.48 34.21
C MET A 169 5.86 7.72 33.36
N ILE A 170 5.19 8.85 33.63
CA ILE A 170 5.52 10.15 33.03
C ILE A 170 6.33 10.97 34.05
N TYR A 171 7.40 11.58 33.58
CA TYR A 171 8.23 12.47 34.38
C TYR A 171 8.77 13.64 33.53
N ARG A 172 9.11 14.73 34.20
CA ARG A 172 9.86 15.84 33.62
C ARG A 172 11.34 15.69 33.95
N GLY A 173 12.21 15.77 32.97
CA GLY A 173 13.64 15.58 33.13
C GLY A 173 14.47 16.49 32.26
N HIS A 174 15.65 16.88 32.78
CA HIS A 174 16.67 17.59 32.02
C HIS A 174 17.56 16.59 31.31
N ARG A 175 17.37 16.43 29.99
CA ARG A 175 18.06 15.40 29.19
C ARG A 175 18.51 15.93 27.85
N LEU A 176 19.49 15.24 27.26
CA LEU A 176 19.89 15.46 25.87
C LEU A 176 18.79 14.94 24.93
N ILE A 177 18.29 15.80 24.06
CA ILE A 177 17.22 15.52 23.10
C ILE A 177 17.64 15.83 21.68
N ASN A 178 16.94 15.24 20.71
CA ASN A 178 17.06 15.63 19.31
C ASN A 178 16.27 16.93 19.08
N TRP A 179 16.94 17.99 18.67
CA TRP A 179 16.33 19.28 18.42
C TRP A 179 16.36 19.64 16.95
N CYS A 180 15.25 20.11 16.39
CA CYS A 180 15.22 20.66 15.03
C CYS A 180 15.29 22.19 15.08
N PRO A 181 16.41 22.82 14.68
CA PRO A 181 16.55 24.29 14.76
C PRO A 181 15.60 25.03 13.82
N GLN A 182 15.17 24.42 12.72
CA GLN A 182 14.25 25.02 11.74
C GLN A 182 12.79 24.94 12.20
N CYS A 183 12.37 23.81 12.78
CA CYS A 183 11.01 23.66 13.32
C CYS A 183 10.87 24.24 14.72
N GLY A 184 12.00 24.49 15.44
CA GLY A 184 12.03 25.03 16.80
C GLY A 184 11.43 24.12 17.83
N THR A 185 11.60 22.79 17.68
CA THR A 185 10.99 21.79 18.58
C THR A 185 11.86 20.55 18.73
N SER A 186 11.65 19.84 19.83
CA SER A 186 12.18 18.52 20.11
C SER A 186 11.59 17.47 19.17
N LEU A 187 12.36 16.41 18.91
CA LEU A 187 11.97 15.25 18.12
C LEU A 187 12.24 13.98 18.93
N SER A 188 11.39 12.97 18.79
CA SER A 188 11.67 11.62 19.25
C SER A 188 12.70 10.93 18.35
N ASP A 189 13.37 9.86 18.81
CA ASP A 189 14.33 9.12 18.00
C ASP A 189 13.73 8.58 16.71
N ALA A 190 12.45 8.19 16.73
CA ALA A 190 11.71 7.73 15.56
C ALA A 190 11.52 8.82 14.48
N GLU A 191 11.54 10.10 14.86
CA GLU A 191 11.35 11.25 13.95
C GLU A 191 12.66 11.76 13.32
N VAL A 192 13.78 11.06 13.55
CA VAL A 192 15.10 11.37 13.00
C VAL A 192 15.45 10.38 11.89
N GLU A 193 15.61 10.90 10.67
CA GLU A 193 16.05 10.12 9.51
C GLU A 193 17.58 10.25 9.36
N HIS A 194 18.28 9.12 9.24
CA HIS A 194 19.73 9.13 9.03
C HIS A 194 20.05 9.07 7.53
N VAL A 195 20.77 10.07 7.05
CA VAL A 195 21.14 10.21 5.64
C VAL A 195 22.66 10.27 5.53
N ASP A 196 23.24 9.41 4.69
CA ASP A 196 24.68 9.45 4.42
C ASP A 196 25.03 10.70 3.60
N ARG A 197 25.85 11.58 4.18
CA ARG A 197 26.36 12.79 3.52
C ARG A 197 27.88 12.75 3.40
N ASP A 198 28.39 13.36 2.36
CA ASP A 198 29.82 13.59 2.22
C ASP A 198 30.26 14.60 3.29
N GLY A 199 31.23 14.23 4.08
CA GLY A 199 31.74 15.00 5.19
C GLY A 199 33.25 14.86 5.34
N LYS A 200 33.77 15.40 6.40
CA LYS A 200 35.20 15.37 6.68
C LYS A 200 35.46 15.02 8.15
N TYR A 201 36.56 14.29 8.40
CA TYR A 201 37.22 14.31 9.68
C TYR A 201 38.33 15.33 9.65
N TRP A 202 38.36 16.19 10.68
CA TRP A 202 39.45 17.10 10.97
C TRP A 202 40.18 16.57 12.17
N TYR A 203 41.51 16.49 12.07
CA TYR A 203 42.40 16.03 13.15
C TYR A 203 43.08 17.25 13.78
N PHE A 204 42.73 17.55 15.04
CA PHE A 204 43.27 18.69 15.78
C PHE A 204 44.16 18.24 16.92
N ARG A 205 45.25 18.98 17.08
CA ARG A 205 46.21 18.79 18.16
C ARG A 205 45.80 19.65 19.35
N TYR A 206 45.61 19.01 20.50
CA TYR A 206 45.42 19.61 21.82
C TYR A 206 46.75 19.59 22.55
N PRO A 207 47.39 20.78 22.78
CA PRO A 207 48.69 20.85 23.46
C PRO A 207 48.58 20.42 24.90
N ALA A 208 49.61 19.80 25.41
CA ALA A 208 49.74 19.53 26.84
C ALA A 208 49.70 20.83 27.67
N ALA A 209 48.97 20.82 28.78
CA ALA A 209 48.92 21.97 29.69
C ALA A 209 50.20 22.14 30.52
N ASN A 210 51.00 21.06 30.71
CA ASN A 210 52.22 21.06 31.48
C ASN A 210 53.47 20.97 30.56
N GLU A 211 54.56 21.63 30.94
CA GLU A 211 55.85 21.52 30.24
C GLU A 211 56.32 20.05 30.20
N GLY A 212 56.60 19.55 29.02
CA GLY A 212 57.03 18.17 28.78
C GLY A 212 55.92 17.12 28.73
N GLY A 213 54.67 17.55 28.79
CA GLY A 213 53.49 16.67 28.57
C GLY A 213 53.35 16.26 27.11
N MET A 214 52.50 15.29 26.86
CA MET A 214 52.20 14.79 25.53
C MET A 214 50.98 15.52 24.93
N ASP A 215 51.14 16.07 23.73
CA ASP A 215 50.03 16.59 22.96
C ASP A 215 49.11 15.46 22.51
N ILE A 216 47.78 15.67 22.57
CA ILE A 216 46.81 14.69 22.13
C ILE A 216 46.20 15.15 20.81
N THR A 217 46.11 14.26 19.82
CA THR A 217 45.40 14.52 18.58
C THR A 217 44.04 13.83 18.60
N VAL A 218 42.95 14.56 18.33
CA VAL A 218 41.61 14.03 18.20
C VAL A 218 41.06 14.24 16.79
N ALA A 219 40.20 13.34 16.34
CA ALA A 219 39.47 13.47 15.10
C ALA A 219 38.00 13.84 15.39
N THR A 220 37.47 14.84 14.70
CA THR A 220 36.07 15.23 14.84
C THR A 220 35.44 15.55 13.49
N SER A 221 34.18 15.20 13.29
CA SER A 221 33.34 15.64 12.15
C SER A 221 32.61 16.95 12.45
N ARG A 222 32.64 17.41 13.70
CA ARG A 222 31.91 18.60 14.20
C ARG A 222 32.86 19.57 14.95
N PRO A 223 33.76 20.27 14.24
CA PRO A 223 34.71 21.21 14.88
C PRO A 223 34.02 22.34 15.66
N GLU A 224 32.82 22.77 15.23
CA GLU A 224 32.04 23.83 15.90
C GLU A 224 31.64 23.49 17.34
N THR A 225 31.58 22.19 17.71
CA THR A 225 31.24 21.79 19.07
C THR A 225 32.45 21.85 20.04
N MET A 226 33.64 22.06 19.52
CA MET A 226 34.87 22.10 20.36
C MET A 226 34.82 23.14 21.48
N PHE A 227 34.05 24.22 21.31
CA PHE A 227 33.85 25.21 22.36
C PHE A 227 33.19 24.64 23.62
N GLY A 228 32.44 23.53 23.48
CA GLY A 228 31.85 22.78 24.58
C GLY A 228 32.68 21.61 25.11
N ASP A 229 33.93 21.38 24.65
CA ASP A 229 34.74 20.26 25.11
C ASP A 229 35.14 20.42 26.57
N VAL A 230 34.95 19.39 27.36
CA VAL A 230 35.21 19.37 28.81
C VAL A 230 36.22 18.30 29.22
N ALA A 231 36.53 17.34 28.35
CA ALA A 231 37.55 16.32 28.56
C ALA A 231 38.02 15.73 27.24
N ILE A 232 39.14 15.00 27.27
CA ILE A 232 39.52 14.01 26.27
C ILE A 232 39.41 12.63 26.91
N ALA A 233 38.61 11.73 26.34
CA ALA A 233 38.51 10.35 26.79
C ALA A 233 39.50 9.46 26.00
N VAL A 234 40.12 8.52 26.69
CA VAL A 234 40.99 7.48 26.13
C VAL A 234 40.66 6.13 26.76
N ASN A 235 40.80 5.07 25.98
CA ASN A 235 40.56 3.74 26.52
C ASN A 235 41.67 3.36 27.52
N PRO A 236 41.34 2.89 28.75
CA PRO A 236 42.33 2.54 29.76
C PRO A 236 43.25 1.38 29.35
N GLU A 237 42.86 0.58 28.36
CA GLU A 237 43.66 -0.52 27.81
C GLU A 237 44.59 -0.07 26.67
N ASP A 238 44.45 1.18 26.18
CA ASP A 238 45.31 1.71 25.12
C ASP A 238 46.68 2.13 25.65
N GLU A 239 47.69 1.35 25.33
CA GLU A 239 49.07 1.57 25.77
C GLU A 239 49.63 2.95 25.37
N ARG A 240 49.09 3.57 24.30
CA ARG A 240 49.58 4.89 23.82
C ARG A 240 49.26 6.02 24.79
N TYR A 241 48.24 5.88 25.63
CA TYR A 241 47.71 6.96 26.45
C TYR A 241 47.72 6.67 27.96
N LYS A 242 48.17 5.48 28.40
CA LYS A 242 48.18 5.09 29.83
C LYS A 242 48.88 6.10 30.74
N ASP A 243 49.99 6.63 30.29
CA ASP A 243 50.83 7.54 31.11
C ASP A 243 50.30 8.98 31.15
N VAL A 244 49.31 9.32 30.32
CA VAL A 244 48.74 10.69 30.26
C VAL A 244 47.37 10.77 30.91
N ILE A 245 46.76 9.67 31.33
CA ILE A 245 45.48 9.66 32.05
C ILE A 245 45.64 10.50 33.35
N GLY A 246 44.67 11.41 33.57
CA GLY A 246 44.68 12.34 34.69
C GLY A 246 45.49 13.60 34.47
N GLN A 247 46.26 13.69 33.37
CA GLN A 247 46.91 14.95 32.95
C GLN A 247 45.88 15.86 32.26
N LYS A 248 46.28 17.09 31.93
CA LYS A 248 45.44 18.08 31.24
C LYS A 248 46.05 18.50 29.91
N VAL A 249 45.14 18.82 28.97
CA VAL A 249 45.46 19.48 27.69
C VAL A 249 44.76 20.82 27.59
N LEU A 250 45.24 21.66 26.70
CA LEU A 250 44.63 22.94 26.38
C LEU A 250 43.71 22.80 25.18
N LEU A 251 42.49 23.27 25.31
CA LEU A 251 41.59 23.44 24.16
C LEU A 251 42.22 24.46 23.20
N PRO A 252 42.53 24.09 21.94
CA PRO A 252 43.24 24.94 20.99
C PRO A 252 42.60 26.33 20.84
N LEU A 253 43.40 27.39 20.83
CA LEU A 253 43.00 28.81 20.74
C LEU A 253 42.13 29.32 21.88
N VAL A 254 41.29 28.50 22.50
CA VAL A 254 40.48 28.89 23.66
C VAL A 254 41.31 28.93 24.94
N ASN A 255 42.37 28.10 25.02
CA ASN A 255 43.28 27.94 26.13
C ASN A 255 42.64 27.50 27.47
N ARG A 256 41.45 26.85 27.41
CA ARG A 256 40.82 26.21 28.55
C ARG A 256 41.51 24.87 28.84
N GLU A 257 41.88 24.63 30.08
CA GLU A 257 42.43 23.34 30.51
C GLU A 257 41.28 22.33 30.64
N ILE A 258 41.45 21.16 30.01
CA ILE A 258 40.55 20.03 30.11
C ILE A 258 41.32 18.75 30.48
N PRO A 259 40.75 17.87 31.31
CA PRO A 259 41.42 16.63 31.75
C PRO A 259 41.39 15.56 30.66
N ILE A 260 42.40 14.66 30.72
CA ILE A 260 42.40 13.39 30.01
C ILE A 260 41.82 12.33 30.96
N ILE A 261 40.68 11.72 30.57
CA ILE A 261 39.97 10.73 31.39
C ILE A 261 40.08 9.32 30.81
N ALA A 262 39.97 8.32 31.67
CA ALA A 262 39.85 6.93 31.26
C ALA A 262 38.37 6.55 31.11
N ASP A 263 37.94 6.08 29.93
CA ASP A 263 36.61 5.55 29.68
C ASP A 263 36.69 4.42 28.63
N PRO A 264 35.90 3.35 28.72
CA PRO A 264 35.86 2.28 27.72
C PRO A 264 35.28 2.68 26.37
N TYR A 265 34.62 3.83 26.27
CA TYR A 265 33.96 4.32 25.07
C TYR A 265 34.89 4.51 23.86
N PRO A 266 36.09 5.13 23.96
CA PRO A 266 36.98 5.27 22.83
C PRO A 266 37.49 3.92 22.33
N ASP A 267 37.31 3.67 21.02
CA ASP A 267 37.85 2.49 20.35
C ASP A 267 39.33 2.74 19.96
N PRO A 268 40.30 1.98 20.50
CA PRO A 268 41.72 2.17 20.20
C PRO A 268 42.09 1.99 18.73
N GLU A 269 41.28 1.26 17.97
CA GLU A 269 41.50 0.99 16.53
C GLU A 269 40.90 2.05 15.62
N LYS A 270 40.05 2.94 16.15
CA LYS A 270 39.38 3.99 15.38
C LYS A 270 40.03 5.36 15.57
N GLY A 271 40.28 6.06 14.46
CA GLY A 271 40.83 7.42 14.48
C GLY A 271 42.20 7.50 15.14
N THR A 272 42.27 8.27 16.22
CA THR A 272 43.47 8.39 17.06
C THR A 272 43.41 7.55 18.33
N GLY A 273 42.25 6.92 18.63
CA GLY A 273 41.97 6.26 19.92
C GLY A 273 41.66 7.25 21.06
N ALA A 274 41.73 8.54 20.81
CA ALA A 274 41.35 9.60 21.74
C ALA A 274 40.11 10.37 21.19
N VAL A 275 39.14 10.59 22.05
CA VAL A 275 37.85 11.25 21.68
C VAL A 275 37.65 12.47 22.55
N LYS A 276 37.34 13.62 21.95
CA LYS A 276 36.90 14.81 22.67
C LYS A 276 35.49 14.56 23.26
N ILE A 277 35.23 15.02 24.45
CA ILE A 277 33.97 14.83 25.15
C ILE A 277 33.23 16.16 25.27
N THR A 278 32.06 16.25 24.60
CA THR A 278 31.18 17.41 24.55
C THR A 278 29.76 17.01 24.98
N PRO A 279 29.48 16.88 26.27
CA PRO A 279 28.27 16.29 26.78
C PRO A 279 26.99 17.00 26.33
N ALA A 280 27.04 18.31 26.05
CA ALA A 280 25.88 19.08 25.60
C ALA A 280 25.43 18.79 24.16
N HIS A 281 26.28 18.15 23.31
CA HIS A 281 26.07 18.09 21.87
C HIS A 281 26.26 16.73 21.22
N ASP A 282 26.50 15.68 22.04
CA ASP A 282 26.62 14.29 21.58
C ASP A 282 26.06 13.32 22.62
N PRO A 283 25.17 12.38 22.26
CA PRO A 283 24.57 11.43 23.20
C PRO A 283 25.59 10.52 23.89
N ASN A 284 26.63 10.05 23.19
CA ASN A 284 27.64 9.19 23.78
C ASN A 284 28.56 9.99 24.72
N ASP A 285 28.89 11.22 24.33
CA ASP A 285 29.67 12.12 25.17
C ASP A 285 28.90 12.52 26.43
N PHE A 286 27.55 12.63 26.35
CA PHE A 286 26.71 12.87 27.50
C PHE A 286 26.77 11.72 28.52
N GLU A 287 26.69 10.47 28.07
CA GLU A 287 26.82 9.29 28.93
C GLU A 287 28.21 9.20 29.58
N VAL A 288 29.29 9.52 28.81
CA VAL A 288 30.66 9.62 29.38
C VAL A 288 30.73 10.73 30.41
N GLY A 289 30.11 11.88 30.12
CA GLY A 289 30.02 13.02 31.05
C GLY A 289 29.34 12.67 32.36
N GLU A 290 28.20 11.95 32.31
CA GLU A 290 27.53 11.47 33.53
C GLU A 290 28.39 10.51 34.33
N ARG A 291 29.01 9.50 33.68
CA ARG A 291 29.89 8.53 34.36
C ARG A 291 31.11 9.19 35.01
N ALA A 292 31.68 10.18 34.37
CA ALA A 292 32.84 10.91 34.84
C ALA A 292 32.54 12.18 35.65
N ASN A 293 31.26 12.48 35.88
CA ASN A 293 30.76 13.69 36.56
C ASN A 293 31.41 14.98 36.00
N LEU A 294 31.39 15.14 34.66
CA LEU A 294 31.97 16.28 33.97
C LEU A 294 30.99 17.46 33.95
N GLU A 295 31.55 18.65 33.78
CA GLU A 295 30.77 19.86 33.50
C GLU A 295 30.10 19.76 32.14
N ILE A 296 28.93 20.42 31.98
CA ILE A 296 28.19 20.50 30.72
C ILE A 296 28.25 21.93 30.22
N ILE A 297 28.78 22.13 29.02
CA ILE A 297 28.94 23.45 28.40
C ILE A 297 28.15 23.48 27.08
N GLU A 298 27.10 24.27 27.05
CA GLU A 298 26.32 24.50 25.83
C GLU A 298 26.96 25.57 24.95
N CYS A 299 27.35 25.19 23.73
CA CYS A 299 28.00 26.11 22.80
C CYS A 299 27.10 26.54 21.63
N MET A 300 25.86 26.07 21.55
CA MET A 300 24.86 26.45 20.57
C MET A 300 23.51 26.72 21.24
N ASP A 301 22.74 27.66 20.66
CA ASP A 301 21.38 27.98 21.06
C ASP A 301 20.33 27.15 20.30
N SER A 302 19.05 27.37 20.57
CA SER A 302 17.91 26.68 19.92
C SER A 302 17.78 26.92 18.42
N LYS A 303 18.46 27.93 17.85
CA LYS A 303 18.55 28.21 16.41
C LYS A 303 19.80 27.60 15.78
N ALA A 304 20.57 26.83 16.55
CA ALA A 304 21.88 26.30 16.18
C ALA A 304 22.91 27.40 15.83
N CYS A 305 22.78 28.57 16.47
CA CYS A 305 23.77 29.63 16.46
C CYS A 305 24.70 29.49 17.67
N MET A 306 25.95 29.89 17.50
CA MET A 306 26.97 29.80 18.57
C MET A 306 26.65 30.74 19.73
N THR A 307 26.76 30.22 20.97
CA THR A 307 26.57 31.02 22.21
C THR A 307 27.80 31.89 22.54
N GLU A 308 27.75 32.67 23.61
CA GLU A 308 28.86 33.46 24.14
C GLU A 308 30.11 32.63 24.50
N THR A 309 29.94 31.31 24.72
CA THR A 309 31.07 30.37 24.98
C THR A 309 32.02 30.27 23.79
N ALA A 310 31.54 30.56 22.58
CA ALA A 310 32.35 30.58 21.36
C ALA A 310 33.10 31.92 21.14
N GLY A 311 33.02 32.89 22.08
CA GLY A 311 33.74 34.16 22.05
C GLY A 311 33.46 34.98 20.77
N LYS A 312 34.49 35.24 19.95
CA LYS A 312 34.35 36.04 18.73
C LYS A 312 33.41 35.41 17.65
N TYR A 313 33.01 34.12 17.80
CA TYR A 313 32.10 33.45 16.88
C TYR A 313 30.66 33.42 17.41
N ALA A 314 30.38 34.03 18.57
CA ALA A 314 29.02 34.12 19.11
C ALA A 314 28.04 34.76 18.12
N GLY A 315 26.85 34.17 18.01
CA GLY A 315 25.80 34.53 17.07
C GLY A 315 25.98 34.03 15.63
N MET A 316 27.11 33.37 15.30
CA MET A 316 27.28 32.73 13.98
C MET A 316 26.45 31.46 13.86
N ASP A 317 25.93 31.18 12.67
CA ASP A 317 25.42 29.83 12.31
C ASP A 317 26.51 28.77 12.49
N ARG A 318 26.15 27.59 12.96
CA ARG A 318 27.05 26.47 13.23
C ARG A 318 27.97 26.11 12.06
N TYR A 319 27.48 26.13 10.82
CA TYR A 319 28.28 25.79 9.64
C TYR A 319 29.20 26.93 9.20
N GLU A 320 28.79 28.17 9.39
CA GLU A 320 29.65 29.34 9.17
C GLU A 320 30.77 29.35 10.21
N CYS A 321 30.41 29.12 11.46
CA CYS A 321 31.39 28.98 12.54
C CYS A 321 32.39 27.86 12.24
N ARG A 322 31.91 26.67 11.86
CA ARG A 322 32.77 25.53 11.47
C ARG A 322 33.81 25.90 10.43
N LYS A 323 33.41 26.58 9.36
CA LYS A 323 34.34 27.02 8.30
C LYS A 323 35.40 27.97 8.82
N GLN A 324 34.99 28.98 9.57
CA GLN A 324 35.91 29.99 10.09
C GLN A 324 36.82 29.41 11.18
N TRP A 325 36.27 28.57 12.08
CA TRP A 325 36.99 27.92 13.16
C TRP A 325 38.07 27.00 12.65
N VAL A 326 37.78 26.13 11.68
CA VAL A 326 38.77 25.25 11.05
C VAL A 326 39.86 26.03 10.38
N LYS A 327 39.58 27.16 9.71
CA LYS A 327 40.58 28.02 9.13
C LYS A 327 41.50 28.65 10.18
N ASP A 328 40.91 29.18 11.25
CA ASP A 328 41.69 29.84 12.31
C ASP A 328 42.61 28.80 13.05
N LEU A 329 42.13 27.57 13.23
CA LEU A 329 42.92 26.47 13.79
C LEU A 329 44.04 26.01 12.86
N ASP A 330 43.85 26.02 11.55
CA ASP A 330 44.86 25.71 10.55
C ASP A 330 45.96 26.82 10.51
N GLU A 331 45.53 28.07 10.45
CA GLU A 331 46.48 29.21 10.50
C GLU A 331 47.32 29.25 11.77
N ALA A 332 46.76 28.78 12.89
CA ALA A 332 47.47 28.65 14.17
C ALA A 332 48.30 27.36 14.31
N GLY A 333 48.27 26.45 13.33
CA GLY A 333 49.07 25.20 13.31
C GLY A 333 48.52 24.09 14.20
N PHE A 334 47.23 24.12 14.55
CA PHE A 334 46.56 23.07 15.32
C PHE A 334 45.93 21.99 14.45
N LEU A 335 45.64 22.25 13.16
CA LEU A 335 45.12 21.27 12.21
C LEU A 335 46.25 20.35 11.73
N VAL A 336 46.16 19.04 12.01
CA VAL A 336 47.16 18.03 11.66
C VAL A 336 46.91 17.46 10.27
N LYS A 337 45.65 17.08 9.97
CA LYS A 337 45.20 16.57 8.68
C LYS A 337 43.70 16.67 8.55
N THR A 338 43.24 16.52 7.31
CA THR A 338 41.80 16.41 6.97
C THR A 338 41.60 15.14 6.13
N GLU A 339 40.49 14.43 6.35
CA GLU A 339 40.14 13.19 5.66
C GLU A 339 38.69 13.25 5.23
N ASP A 340 38.43 12.96 3.94
CA ASP A 340 37.07 12.89 3.43
C ASP A 340 36.39 11.58 3.82
N ILE A 341 35.19 11.66 4.35
CA ILE A 341 34.42 10.50 4.86
C ILE A 341 32.93 10.64 4.50
N LYS A 342 32.21 9.52 4.57
CA LYS A 342 30.74 9.55 4.63
C LYS A 342 30.28 9.51 6.07
N ILE A 343 29.36 10.41 6.41
CA ILE A 343 28.84 10.58 7.77
C ILE A 343 27.34 10.37 7.73
N PRO A 344 26.77 9.46 8.56
CA PRO A 344 25.33 9.40 8.76
C PRO A 344 24.89 10.64 9.56
N VAL A 345 24.16 11.53 8.92
CA VAL A 345 23.63 12.75 9.56
C VAL A 345 22.16 12.53 9.89
N GLY A 346 21.79 12.73 11.16
CA GLY A 346 20.40 12.74 11.59
C GLY A 346 19.69 14.00 11.07
N GLU A 347 18.56 13.83 10.40
CA GLU A 347 17.75 14.90 9.85
C GLU A 347 16.33 14.85 10.36
N CYS A 348 15.69 16.01 10.50
CA CYS A 348 14.28 16.09 10.82
C CYS A 348 13.45 15.49 9.68
N TYR A 349 12.62 14.50 9.98
CA TYR A 349 11.77 13.81 8.99
C TYR A 349 10.78 14.74 8.24
N ARG A 350 10.57 15.98 8.73
CA ARG A 350 9.63 16.96 8.14
C ARG A 350 10.29 18.03 7.28
N CYS A 351 11.37 18.64 7.76
CA CYS A 351 12.02 19.74 7.05
C CYS A 351 13.38 19.36 6.46
N HIS A 352 13.88 18.15 6.73
CA HIS A 352 15.18 17.61 6.28
C HIS A 352 16.38 18.46 6.73
N THR A 353 16.17 19.29 7.77
CA THR A 353 17.27 20.02 8.41
C THR A 353 18.03 19.08 9.33
N PRO A 354 19.38 19.06 9.30
CA PRO A 354 20.18 18.35 10.27
C PRO A 354 19.83 18.76 11.69
N ILE A 355 19.53 17.77 12.54
CA ILE A 355 19.18 17.99 13.96
C ILE A 355 20.41 18.38 14.78
N GLU A 356 20.18 18.96 15.96
CA GLU A 356 21.18 19.20 16.99
C GLU A 356 20.80 18.47 18.27
N PRO A 357 21.70 17.65 18.85
CA PRO A 357 21.55 17.20 20.23
C PRO A 357 21.68 18.40 21.16
N MET A 358 20.67 18.63 22.02
CA MET A 358 20.61 19.76 22.95
C MET A 358 20.05 19.32 24.30
N LEU A 359 20.53 19.90 25.37
CA LEU A 359 19.96 19.73 26.70
C LEU A 359 18.69 20.56 26.86
N SER A 360 17.65 19.95 27.37
CA SER A 360 16.38 20.63 27.62
C SER A 360 15.55 19.92 28.68
N ASP A 361 14.74 20.68 29.39
CA ASP A 361 13.71 20.16 30.26
C ASP A 361 12.51 19.72 29.42
N GLN A 362 12.25 18.42 29.38
CA GLN A 362 11.19 17.83 28.57
C GLN A 362 10.38 16.82 29.40
N TRP A 363 9.20 16.48 28.89
CA TRP A 363 8.36 15.42 29.43
C TRP A 363 8.66 14.10 28.71
N PHE A 364 8.82 13.05 29.51
CA PHE A 364 9.18 11.71 29.02
C PHE A 364 8.22 10.65 29.55
N VAL A 365 7.99 9.61 28.75
CA VAL A 365 7.35 8.36 29.15
C VAL A 365 8.43 7.30 29.33
N LYS A 366 8.43 6.63 30.50
CA LYS A 366 9.27 5.43 30.75
C LYS A 366 8.73 4.25 29.95
N MET A 367 9.54 3.71 29.07
CA MET A 367 9.07 2.70 28.14
C MET A 367 9.27 1.25 28.59
N ASP A 368 10.20 0.99 29.54
CA ASP A 368 10.54 -0.38 29.97
C ASP A 368 9.34 -1.19 30.48
N GLU A 369 8.42 -0.55 31.21
CA GLU A 369 7.25 -1.21 31.76
C GLU A 369 6.14 -1.38 30.70
N LEU A 370 5.97 -0.40 29.80
CA LEU A 370 4.96 -0.41 28.75
C LEU A 370 5.31 -1.37 27.60
N ALA A 371 6.60 -1.61 27.35
CA ALA A 371 7.04 -2.50 26.28
C ALA A 371 6.71 -3.98 26.55
N LYS A 372 6.77 -4.42 27.81
CA LYS A 372 6.57 -5.83 28.19
C LYS A 372 5.20 -6.38 27.79
N PRO A 373 4.06 -5.77 28.16
CA PRO A 373 2.75 -6.23 27.72
C PRO A 373 2.59 -6.25 26.20
N ALA A 374 3.18 -5.25 25.50
CA ALA A 374 3.15 -5.19 24.05
C ALA A 374 3.92 -6.35 23.38
N ILE A 375 5.00 -6.81 23.99
CA ILE A 375 5.73 -8.02 23.56
C ILE A 375 4.90 -9.28 23.83
N ASP A 376 4.24 -9.34 24.99
CA ASP A 376 3.50 -10.53 25.42
C ASP A 376 2.25 -10.79 24.56
N VAL A 377 1.51 -9.76 24.13
CA VAL A 377 0.33 -9.94 23.26
C VAL A 377 0.70 -10.48 21.88
N LEU A 378 1.88 -10.14 21.33
CA LEU A 378 2.36 -10.74 20.09
C LEU A 378 2.77 -12.20 20.30
N LYS A 379 3.53 -12.51 21.37
CA LYS A 379 3.97 -13.87 21.68
C LYS A 379 2.83 -14.83 22.01
N SER A 380 1.76 -14.34 22.62
CA SER A 380 0.57 -15.15 22.95
C SER A 380 -0.34 -15.40 21.74
N GLY A 381 -0.20 -14.65 20.64
CA GLY A 381 -1.08 -14.68 19.48
C GLY A 381 -2.38 -13.90 19.69
N GLU A 382 -2.49 -13.08 20.72
CA GLU A 382 -3.57 -12.12 20.90
C GLU A 382 -3.50 -11.02 19.82
N LEU A 383 -2.29 -10.59 19.47
CA LEU A 383 -1.97 -9.75 18.34
C LEU A 383 -1.30 -10.57 17.24
N ASN A 384 -1.75 -10.41 15.98
CA ASN A 384 -1.17 -11.10 14.83
C ASN A 384 -0.83 -10.10 13.71
N LEU A 385 0.43 -10.06 13.28
CA LEU A 385 0.85 -9.23 12.14
C LEU A 385 0.73 -10.03 10.84
N VAL A 386 0.14 -9.45 9.82
CA VAL A 386 -0.01 -10.07 8.50
C VAL A 386 0.70 -9.20 7.45
N PRO A 387 1.79 -9.71 6.83
CA PRO A 387 2.44 -11.00 7.04
C PRO A 387 3.34 -11.04 8.29
N ASP A 388 3.52 -12.22 8.85
CA ASP A 388 4.27 -12.52 10.07
C ASP A 388 5.76 -12.10 10.06
N ARG A 389 6.33 -11.89 8.87
CA ARG A 389 7.71 -11.40 8.74
C ARG A 389 7.96 -10.06 9.46
N PHE A 390 6.91 -9.27 9.72
CA PHE A 390 7.00 -8.00 10.44
C PHE A 390 7.09 -8.16 11.96
N ASP A 391 6.85 -9.36 12.50
CA ASP A 391 7.04 -9.65 13.92
C ASP A 391 8.47 -9.32 14.39
N LYS A 392 9.46 -9.60 13.53
CA LYS A 392 10.87 -9.30 13.82
C LYS A 392 11.14 -7.81 13.94
N ILE A 393 10.50 -6.99 13.11
CA ILE A 393 10.63 -5.53 13.14
C ILE A 393 9.96 -4.99 14.40
N TYR A 394 8.75 -5.45 14.69
CA TYR A 394 7.99 -5.09 15.89
C TYR A 394 8.78 -5.42 17.16
N MET A 395 9.29 -6.65 17.28
CA MET A 395 10.08 -7.09 18.44
C MET A 395 11.36 -6.28 18.59
N HIS A 396 12.12 -6.06 17.50
CA HIS A 396 13.38 -5.33 17.54
C HIS A 396 13.21 -3.91 18.11
N TRP A 397 12.13 -3.21 17.72
CA TRP A 397 11.83 -1.88 18.24
C TRP A 397 11.47 -1.87 19.72
N LEU A 398 10.70 -2.85 20.19
CA LEU A 398 10.30 -2.96 21.59
C LEU A 398 11.46 -3.40 22.51
N GLU A 399 12.33 -4.29 22.05
CA GLU A 399 13.48 -4.75 22.82
C GLU A 399 14.56 -3.68 22.98
N GLY A 400 14.64 -2.74 22.03
CA GLY A 400 15.60 -1.62 22.07
C GLY A 400 14.98 -0.27 22.43
N ILE A 401 13.73 -0.24 22.94
CA ILE A 401 13.00 1.01 23.14
C ILE A 401 13.64 1.85 24.26
N ARG A 402 13.73 3.16 24.04
CA ARG A 402 14.18 4.15 25.03
C ARG A 402 13.03 4.99 25.51
N ASP A 403 13.23 5.75 26.61
CA ASP A 403 12.25 6.71 27.11
C ASP A 403 11.80 7.68 26.00
N TRP A 404 10.51 7.83 25.86
CA TRP A 404 9.89 8.61 24.77
C TRP A 404 9.69 10.06 25.20
N CYS A 405 10.36 11.01 24.54
CA CYS A 405 10.11 12.44 24.71
C CYS A 405 8.77 12.82 24.07
N ILE A 406 7.82 13.27 24.88
CA ILE A 406 6.44 13.55 24.45
C ILE A 406 6.09 15.03 24.37
N SER A 407 6.91 15.95 24.83
CA SER A 407 6.66 17.40 24.76
C SER A 407 7.17 17.99 23.43
N ARG A 408 6.43 18.95 22.89
CA ARG A 408 6.76 19.68 21.66
C ARG A 408 6.50 21.17 21.87
N GLN A 409 7.45 22.02 21.44
CA GLN A 409 7.41 23.49 21.56
C GLN A 409 6.60 24.07 20.40
N LEU A 410 5.37 23.60 20.26
CA LEU A 410 4.41 23.99 19.22
C LEU A 410 3.19 24.66 19.86
N TRP A 411 2.38 25.31 19.04
CA TRP A 411 1.11 25.85 19.48
C TRP A 411 -0.08 24.98 19.07
N TRP A 412 0.05 24.22 17.99
CA TRP A 412 -0.98 23.34 17.49
C TRP A 412 -0.83 21.92 18.03
N GLY A 413 -1.75 21.51 18.88
CA GLY A 413 -1.78 20.19 19.52
C GLY A 413 -2.46 20.19 20.89
N HIS A 414 -2.43 19.05 21.55
CA HIS A 414 -2.95 18.88 22.93
C HIS A 414 -1.99 19.54 23.92
N ARG A 415 -2.41 20.61 24.55
CA ARG A 415 -1.59 21.30 25.55
C ARG A 415 -1.37 20.38 26.76
N ILE A 416 -0.13 20.35 27.26
CA ILE A 416 0.23 19.49 28.39
C ILE A 416 -0.56 19.92 29.63
N PRO A 417 -1.27 18.97 30.33
CA PRO A 417 -2.13 19.24 31.46
C PRO A 417 -1.32 19.35 32.76
N ALA A 418 -0.32 20.23 32.79
CA ALA A 418 0.57 20.49 33.93
C ALA A 418 0.66 21.99 34.19
N TRP A 419 0.64 22.38 35.47
CA TRP A 419 0.71 23.76 35.93
C TRP A 419 1.88 23.94 36.90
N TYR A 420 2.62 25.00 36.75
CA TYR A 420 3.78 25.35 37.57
C TYR A 420 3.38 26.46 38.56
N CYS A 421 3.46 26.15 39.84
CA CYS A 421 3.23 27.15 40.89
C CYS A 421 4.44 28.10 40.98
N GLN A 422 4.23 29.36 40.68
CA GLN A 422 5.29 30.38 40.69
C GLN A 422 5.79 30.75 42.11
N GLU A 423 5.04 30.35 43.15
CA GLU A 423 5.39 30.66 44.52
C GLU A 423 6.18 29.54 45.22
N CYS A 424 5.82 28.30 45.01
CA CYS A 424 6.46 27.18 45.71
C CYS A 424 7.16 26.16 44.78
N GLY A 425 7.13 26.35 43.48
CA GLY A 425 7.74 25.49 42.48
C GLY A 425 7.06 24.13 42.28
N GLU A 426 5.87 23.91 42.88
CA GLU A 426 5.13 22.66 42.73
C GLU A 426 4.63 22.50 41.31
N ILE A 427 4.72 21.28 40.77
CA ILE A 427 4.12 20.86 39.48
C ILE A 427 2.78 20.20 39.78
N VAL A 428 1.69 20.77 39.31
CA VAL A 428 0.34 20.23 39.47
C VAL A 428 -0.13 19.65 38.15
N VAL A 429 -0.36 18.35 38.10
CA VAL A 429 -0.89 17.64 36.91
C VAL A 429 -2.35 17.31 37.16
N SER A 430 -3.26 17.69 36.26
CA SER A 430 -4.69 17.53 36.41
C SER A 430 -5.40 17.42 35.07
N GLU A 431 -6.52 16.71 35.01
CA GLU A 431 -7.41 16.67 33.86
C GLU A 431 -8.17 17.99 33.68
N ASP A 432 -8.54 18.59 34.79
CA ASP A 432 -9.27 19.86 34.84
C ASP A 432 -8.32 21.05 35.04
N ASP A 433 -8.79 22.22 34.63
CA ASP A 433 -8.05 23.47 34.85
C ASP A 433 -7.84 23.76 36.33
N VAL A 434 -6.61 24.06 36.72
CA VAL A 434 -6.20 24.27 38.09
C VAL A 434 -6.26 25.75 38.44
N CYS A 435 -7.11 26.13 39.43
CA CYS A 435 -7.27 27.50 39.88
C CYS A 435 -6.36 27.85 41.05
N SER A 436 -5.88 26.89 41.84
CA SER A 436 -5.04 27.13 43.00
C SER A 436 -4.08 25.97 43.26
N CYS A 437 -2.87 26.28 43.74
CA CYS A 437 -1.86 25.26 44.08
C CYS A 437 -2.31 24.44 45.30
N PRO A 438 -2.40 23.11 45.21
CA PRO A 438 -2.80 22.26 46.31
C PRO A 438 -1.80 22.28 47.48
N LYS A 439 -0.55 22.66 47.24
CA LYS A 439 0.50 22.69 48.26
C LYS A 439 0.58 23.99 49.06
N CYS A 440 0.45 25.13 48.42
CA CYS A 440 0.61 26.43 49.08
C CYS A 440 -0.62 27.35 49.00
N GLY A 441 -1.67 26.94 48.26
CA GLY A 441 -2.89 27.73 48.08
C GLY A 441 -2.78 28.93 47.14
N SER A 442 -1.63 29.15 46.48
CA SER A 442 -1.41 30.25 45.53
C SER A 442 -2.23 30.10 44.27
N ASN A 443 -2.78 31.20 43.76
CA ASN A 443 -3.45 31.24 42.45
C ASN A 443 -2.49 31.62 41.31
N ASN A 444 -1.18 31.82 41.62
CA ASN A 444 -0.17 32.13 40.62
C ASN A 444 0.37 30.85 39.99
N LEU A 445 -0.44 30.27 39.10
CA LEU A 445 -0.14 29.05 38.36
C LEU A 445 0.00 29.37 36.86
N VAL A 446 1.01 28.81 36.24
CA VAL A 446 1.23 28.92 34.76
C VAL A 446 1.15 27.50 34.19
N GLN A 447 0.24 27.31 33.23
CA GLN A 447 0.15 26.04 32.52
C GLN A 447 1.34 25.90 31.58
N ASP A 448 1.84 24.71 31.46
CA ASP A 448 2.89 24.34 30.48
C ASP A 448 2.53 24.88 29.09
N GLU A 449 3.49 25.46 28.39
CA GLU A 449 3.27 26.07 27.06
C GLU A 449 3.39 25.03 25.94
N ASP A 450 4.05 23.91 26.20
CA ASP A 450 4.25 22.85 25.24
C ASP A 450 2.97 22.06 24.99
N VAL A 451 2.93 21.41 23.83
CA VAL A 451 1.91 20.43 23.45
C VAL A 451 2.50 19.03 23.43
N LEU A 452 1.62 18.04 23.49
CA LEU A 452 2.01 16.63 23.37
C LEU A 452 2.36 16.27 21.92
N ASP A 453 3.27 15.33 21.75
CA ASP A 453 3.55 14.67 20.50
C ASP A 453 2.26 14.12 19.86
N THR A 454 2.06 14.31 18.55
CA THR A 454 0.89 13.78 17.83
C THR A 454 0.71 12.27 18.02
N TRP A 455 1.82 11.55 18.16
CA TRP A 455 1.79 10.11 18.38
C TRP A 455 1.26 9.71 19.75
N PHE A 456 1.24 10.60 20.74
CA PHE A 456 0.63 10.36 22.05
C PHE A 456 -0.89 10.28 21.96
N SER A 457 -1.53 11.21 21.26
CA SER A 457 -2.97 11.18 21.02
C SER A 457 -3.39 10.09 20.03
N SER A 458 -2.62 9.92 18.94
CA SER A 458 -2.90 8.89 17.92
C SER A 458 -2.78 7.46 18.48
N ALA A 459 -1.96 7.25 19.50
CA ALA A 459 -1.84 5.96 20.19
C ALA A 459 -3.13 5.52 20.90
N LEU A 460 -3.99 6.45 21.26
CA LEU A 460 -5.26 6.16 21.94
C LEU A 460 -6.41 5.93 20.97
N TRP A 461 -6.19 6.09 19.66
CA TRP A 461 -7.19 6.09 18.60
C TRP A 461 -8.16 4.90 18.64
N PRO A 462 -7.74 3.64 18.87
CA PRO A 462 -8.62 2.48 18.87
C PRO A 462 -9.71 2.50 19.96
N PHE A 463 -9.51 3.24 21.04
CA PHE A 463 -10.43 3.27 22.19
C PHE A 463 -10.89 4.67 22.57
N SER A 464 -10.09 5.72 22.37
CA SER A 464 -10.53 7.10 22.60
C SER A 464 -11.69 7.49 21.68
N THR A 465 -11.68 7.02 20.43
CA THR A 465 -12.75 7.24 19.47
C THR A 465 -14.06 6.56 19.84
N LEU A 466 -14.00 5.51 20.61
CA LEU A 466 -15.15 4.78 21.13
C LEU A 466 -15.67 5.33 22.48
N GLY A 467 -15.00 6.39 23.01
CA GLY A 467 -15.46 7.14 24.17
C GLY A 467 -14.71 6.90 25.47
N TRP A 468 -13.62 6.09 25.46
CA TRP A 468 -12.74 5.98 26.64
C TRP A 468 -12.27 7.39 27.10
N PRO A 469 -12.18 7.66 28.44
CA PRO A 469 -12.19 6.72 29.57
C PRO A 469 -13.57 6.33 30.10
N ASP A 470 -14.66 6.79 29.48
CA ASP A 470 -16.01 6.40 29.93
C ASP A 470 -16.32 4.97 29.43
N GLU A 471 -17.08 4.20 30.24
CA GLU A 471 -17.55 2.86 29.84
C GLU A 471 -18.76 2.96 28.92
N THR A 472 -18.49 3.28 27.63
CA THR A 472 -19.54 3.43 26.62
C THR A 472 -20.04 2.10 26.08
N GLU A 473 -21.24 2.10 25.47
CA GLU A 473 -21.75 0.94 24.74
C GLU A 473 -20.88 0.64 23.50
N ASP A 474 -20.26 1.66 22.90
CA ASP A 474 -19.37 1.49 21.76
C ASP A 474 -18.10 0.71 22.13
N ILE A 475 -17.48 1.01 23.28
CA ILE A 475 -16.35 0.23 23.79
C ILE A 475 -16.76 -1.23 24.00
N LYS A 476 -17.90 -1.48 24.64
CA LYS A 476 -18.37 -2.85 24.91
C LYS A 476 -18.68 -3.65 23.64
N THR A 477 -19.09 -2.97 22.56
CA THR A 477 -19.52 -3.61 21.31
C THR A 477 -18.38 -3.73 20.29
N PHE A 478 -17.51 -2.71 20.18
CA PHE A 478 -16.58 -2.56 19.07
C PHE A 478 -15.09 -2.64 19.47
N TYR A 479 -14.78 -2.73 20.76
CA TYR A 479 -13.42 -2.91 21.26
C TYR A 479 -13.22 -4.32 21.86
N PRO A 480 -12.09 -5.00 21.61
CA PRO A 480 -11.01 -4.64 20.70
C PRO A 480 -11.46 -4.65 19.24
N THR A 481 -10.80 -3.82 18.40
CA THR A 481 -11.12 -3.77 16.99
C THR A 481 -10.64 -5.04 16.25
N SER A 482 -11.24 -5.37 15.11
CA SER A 482 -10.96 -6.65 14.45
C SER A 482 -9.65 -6.64 13.68
N VAL A 483 -9.43 -5.59 12.89
CA VAL A 483 -8.27 -5.45 12.02
C VAL A 483 -7.83 -3.99 11.97
N LEU A 484 -6.54 -3.75 12.13
CA LEU A 484 -5.90 -2.51 11.72
C LEU A 484 -5.28 -2.73 10.34
N VAL A 485 -5.53 -1.85 9.39
CA VAL A 485 -4.85 -1.83 8.08
C VAL A 485 -3.88 -0.66 8.06
N THR A 486 -2.62 -0.88 7.65
CA THR A 486 -1.61 0.18 7.68
C THR A 486 -0.40 -0.13 6.80
N GLY A 487 0.37 0.89 6.42
CA GLY A 487 1.66 0.73 5.77
C GLY A 487 2.76 0.23 6.74
N TYR A 488 3.74 -0.49 6.20
CA TYR A 488 4.85 -0.99 7.01
C TYR A 488 5.74 0.12 7.61
N ASP A 489 5.74 1.31 7.02
CA ASP A 489 6.59 2.44 7.41
C ASP A 489 6.14 3.13 8.71
N ILE A 490 4.94 2.84 9.21
CA ILE A 490 4.43 3.39 10.47
C ILE A 490 4.21 2.35 11.58
N ILE A 491 4.76 1.13 11.44
CA ILE A 491 4.67 0.10 12.47
C ILE A 491 5.23 0.61 13.80
N PHE A 492 6.43 1.19 13.79
CA PHE A 492 7.08 1.68 15.01
C PHE A 492 6.55 3.04 15.47
N PHE A 493 6.07 3.89 14.55
CA PHE A 493 5.49 5.17 14.91
C PHE A 493 4.11 5.03 15.55
N TRP A 494 3.27 4.14 15.02
CA TRP A 494 1.87 4.13 15.37
C TRP A 494 1.39 2.79 15.93
N VAL A 495 1.65 1.66 15.25
CA VAL A 495 1.14 0.35 15.69
C VAL A 495 1.64 -0.01 17.07
N ILE A 496 2.95 0.05 17.30
CA ILE A 496 3.59 -0.25 18.60
C ILE A 496 3.02 0.65 19.70
N ARG A 497 2.86 1.95 19.40
CA ARG A 497 2.32 2.92 20.37
C ARG A 497 0.87 2.65 20.73
N MET A 498 0.03 2.30 19.75
CA MET A 498 -1.34 1.88 20.05
C MET A 498 -1.38 0.63 20.92
N VAL A 499 -0.53 -0.36 20.65
CA VAL A 499 -0.53 -1.62 21.41
C VAL A 499 -0.12 -1.39 22.86
N PHE A 500 1.00 -0.74 23.14
CA PHE A 500 1.41 -0.55 24.53
C PHE A 500 0.45 0.39 25.30
N SER A 501 -0.10 1.42 24.65
CA SER A 501 -1.08 2.30 25.28
C SER A 501 -2.39 1.57 25.60
N ALA A 502 -2.84 0.70 24.71
CA ALA A 502 -4.03 -0.11 24.93
C ALA A 502 -3.81 -1.19 26.01
N CYS A 503 -2.67 -1.86 26.00
CA CYS A 503 -2.32 -2.81 27.07
C CYS A 503 -2.32 -2.14 28.45
N GLU A 504 -1.85 -0.88 28.53
CA GLU A 504 -1.85 -0.11 29.78
C GLU A 504 -3.25 0.39 30.16
N ALA A 505 -3.99 0.99 29.22
CA ALA A 505 -5.28 1.62 29.50
C ALA A 505 -6.45 0.63 29.57
N MET A 506 -6.44 -0.42 28.73
CA MET A 506 -7.54 -1.36 28.54
C MET A 506 -7.22 -2.78 29.00
N GLY A 507 -5.95 -3.10 29.25
CA GLY A 507 -5.50 -4.42 29.72
C GLY A 507 -5.40 -5.51 28.66
N ASN A 508 -5.55 -5.19 27.36
CA ASN A 508 -5.50 -6.13 26.24
C ASN A 508 -5.02 -5.47 24.93
N SER A 509 -4.79 -6.29 23.90
CA SER A 509 -4.46 -5.79 22.56
C SER A 509 -5.60 -4.94 21.97
N PRO A 510 -5.32 -3.81 21.30
CA PRO A 510 -6.36 -2.96 20.70
C PRO A 510 -7.00 -3.56 19.46
N PHE A 511 -6.38 -4.56 18.82
CA PHE A 511 -6.85 -5.24 17.61
C PHE A 511 -6.29 -6.67 17.55
N LYS A 512 -7.04 -7.56 16.89
CA LYS A 512 -6.66 -8.96 16.71
C LYS A 512 -5.62 -9.14 15.60
N TYR A 513 -5.78 -8.40 14.51
CA TYR A 513 -4.89 -8.47 13.35
C TYR A 513 -4.39 -7.08 12.97
N VAL A 514 -3.15 -7.02 12.48
CA VAL A 514 -2.60 -5.87 11.75
C VAL A 514 -2.29 -6.31 10.33
N TYR A 515 -3.11 -5.90 9.38
CA TYR A 515 -2.88 -6.13 7.96
C TYR A 515 -1.95 -5.05 7.42
N ILE A 516 -0.73 -5.44 7.07
CA ILE A 516 0.34 -4.54 6.68
C ILE A 516 0.48 -4.57 5.16
N HIS A 517 0.30 -3.42 4.53
CA HIS A 517 0.53 -3.23 3.11
C HIS A 517 1.86 -2.53 2.81
N GLY A 518 2.34 -2.65 1.57
CA GLY A 518 3.48 -1.90 1.08
C GLY A 518 3.12 -0.51 0.58
N LEU A 519 4.12 0.22 0.09
CA LEU A 519 3.94 1.58 -0.42
C LEU A 519 3.60 1.56 -1.91
N VAL A 520 2.83 2.56 -2.34
CA VAL A 520 2.62 2.81 -3.77
C VAL A 520 3.77 3.65 -4.29
N ARG A 521 4.47 3.12 -5.29
CA ARG A 521 5.61 3.75 -5.96
C ARG A 521 5.24 4.14 -7.38
N ASP A 522 5.99 5.08 -7.96
CA ASP A 522 5.84 5.44 -9.37
C ASP A 522 6.27 4.28 -10.31
N ALA A 523 6.12 4.48 -11.61
CA ALA A 523 6.45 3.46 -12.62
C ALA A 523 7.93 3.02 -12.57
N GLU A 524 8.84 3.93 -12.18
CA GLU A 524 10.27 3.69 -12.01
C GLU A 524 10.62 3.04 -10.66
N GLY A 525 9.66 2.91 -9.74
CA GLY A 525 9.83 2.32 -8.42
C GLY A 525 10.31 3.30 -7.34
N ARG A 526 10.26 4.61 -7.59
CA ARG A 526 10.60 5.65 -6.60
C ARG A 526 9.41 5.92 -5.68
N LYS A 527 9.67 6.30 -4.43
CA LYS A 527 8.63 6.75 -3.51
C LYS A 527 7.95 8.00 -4.08
N MET A 528 6.62 8.01 -4.11
CA MET A 528 5.86 9.18 -4.53
C MET A 528 5.97 10.28 -3.48
N SER A 529 6.31 11.50 -3.91
CA SER A 529 6.33 12.68 -3.04
C SER A 529 5.99 13.96 -3.81
N LYS A 530 5.47 14.96 -3.11
CA LYS A 530 5.16 16.27 -3.70
C LYS A 530 6.43 16.98 -4.17
N SER A 531 7.55 16.79 -3.48
CA SER A 531 8.84 17.40 -3.81
C SER A 531 9.45 16.86 -5.12
N LEU A 532 9.19 15.59 -5.44
CA LEU A 532 9.63 14.97 -6.70
C LEU A 532 8.66 15.21 -7.86
N GLY A 533 7.47 15.77 -7.59
CA GLY A 533 6.45 16.01 -8.61
C GLY A 533 5.87 14.72 -9.25
N ASN A 534 6.09 13.56 -8.62
CA ASN A 534 5.63 12.25 -9.10
C ASN A 534 4.41 11.73 -8.33
N GLY A 535 3.79 12.57 -7.49
CA GLY A 535 2.56 12.24 -6.77
C GLY A 535 1.37 12.18 -7.73
N ILE A 536 0.56 11.14 -7.62
CA ILE A 536 -0.66 10.93 -8.41
C ILE A 536 -1.86 11.22 -7.50
N ASP A 537 -2.74 12.13 -7.93
CA ASP A 537 -4.01 12.39 -7.25
C ASP A 537 -5.00 11.27 -7.59
N PRO A 538 -5.54 10.55 -6.59
CA PRO A 538 -6.56 9.53 -6.82
C PRO A 538 -7.80 10.05 -7.55
N LEU A 539 -8.22 11.31 -7.31
CA LEU A 539 -9.39 11.91 -7.95
C LEU A 539 -9.21 12.07 -9.46
N GLU A 540 -8.00 12.43 -9.93
CA GLU A 540 -7.72 12.50 -11.36
C GLU A 540 -7.93 11.13 -12.03
N LYS A 541 -7.47 10.05 -11.38
CA LYS A 541 -7.64 8.69 -11.89
C LYS A 541 -9.09 8.20 -11.80
N ILE A 542 -9.84 8.57 -10.77
CA ILE A 542 -11.27 8.32 -10.68
C ILE A 542 -12.01 9.05 -11.79
N ASP A 543 -11.66 10.31 -12.07
CA ASP A 543 -12.27 11.08 -13.15
C ASP A 543 -11.95 10.51 -14.54
N GLU A 544 -10.83 9.85 -14.73
CA GLU A 544 -10.42 9.27 -16.01
C GLU A 544 -11.00 7.85 -16.24
N TYR A 545 -10.96 6.99 -15.20
CA TYR A 545 -11.24 5.56 -15.33
C TYR A 545 -12.46 5.08 -14.52
N GLY A 546 -12.94 5.86 -13.55
CA GLY A 546 -13.93 5.47 -12.55
C GLY A 546 -13.32 4.92 -11.26
N ALA A 547 -14.06 5.01 -10.16
CA ALA A 547 -13.64 4.55 -8.85
C ALA A 547 -13.41 3.04 -8.80
N ASP A 548 -14.29 2.25 -9.41
CA ASP A 548 -14.18 0.78 -9.43
C ASP A 548 -12.90 0.29 -10.10
N ALA A 549 -12.48 0.92 -11.20
CA ALA A 549 -11.24 0.54 -11.89
C ALA A 549 -10.00 0.81 -11.03
N LEU A 550 -9.98 1.94 -10.32
CA LEU A 550 -8.90 2.27 -9.39
C LEU A 550 -8.87 1.28 -8.22
N ARG A 551 -10.01 1.03 -7.58
CA ARG A 551 -10.13 0.11 -6.43
C ARG A 551 -9.71 -1.31 -6.79
N PHE A 552 -10.18 -1.82 -7.93
CA PHE A 552 -9.83 -3.17 -8.39
C PHE A 552 -8.32 -3.30 -8.65
N MET A 553 -7.72 -2.32 -9.33
CA MET A 553 -6.29 -2.29 -9.58
C MET A 553 -5.48 -2.24 -8.27
N LEU A 554 -5.90 -1.40 -7.30
CA LEU A 554 -5.23 -1.27 -6.01
C LEU A 554 -5.30 -2.57 -5.19
N SER A 555 -6.49 -3.18 -5.09
CA SER A 555 -6.72 -4.36 -4.27
C SER A 555 -6.15 -5.66 -4.86
N THR A 556 -6.10 -5.79 -6.19
CA THR A 556 -5.56 -6.98 -6.88
C THR A 556 -4.09 -6.85 -7.28
N GLY A 557 -3.55 -5.65 -7.24
CA GLY A 557 -2.16 -5.36 -7.65
C GLY A 557 -1.13 -5.51 -6.54
N ILE A 558 -1.53 -5.83 -5.30
CA ILE A 558 -0.65 -5.85 -4.14
C ILE A 558 -0.68 -7.20 -3.42
N THR A 559 0.50 -7.61 -2.94
CA THR A 559 0.64 -8.73 -1.99
C THR A 559 0.97 -8.15 -0.62
N PRO A 560 0.45 -8.73 0.49
CA PRO A 560 0.70 -8.20 1.84
C PRO A 560 2.18 -7.88 2.11
N GLY A 561 2.45 -6.67 2.59
CA GLY A 561 3.77 -6.17 2.93
C GLY A 561 4.71 -5.84 1.76
N ASN A 562 4.29 -5.95 0.51
CA ASN A 562 5.11 -5.63 -0.65
C ASN A 562 4.70 -4.31 -1.30
N ASP A 563 5.67 -3.58 -1.84
CA ASP A 563 5.42 -2.34 -2.57
C ASP A 563 4.74 -2.61 -3.92
N MET A 564 3.88 -1.71 -4.32
CA MET A 564 3.21 -1.73 -5.61
C MET A 564 3.74 -0.61 -6.52
N ARG A 565 4.04 -0.93 -7.78
CA ARG A 565 4.31 0.08 -8.81
C ARG A 565 3.02 0.47 -9.50
N PHE A 566 2.68 1.74 -9.43
CA PHE A 566 1.53 2.28 -10.16
C PHE A 566 1.87 2.42 -11.64
N LYS A 567 0.99 1.87 -12.50
CA LYS A 567 1.10 1.94 -13.95
C LYS A 567 -0.28 2.12 -14.56
N ASP A 568 -0.39 3.02 -15.53
CA ASP A 568 -1.68 3.34 -16.19
C ASP A 568 -2.25 2.15 -16.97
N ASP A 569 -1.43 1.25 -17.52
CA ASP A 569 -1.87 0.03 -18.21
C ASP A 569 -2.70 -0.90 -17.32
N LYS A 570 -2.39 -0.95 -16.02
CA LYS A 570 -3.13 -1.78 -15.07
C LYS A 570 -4.53 -1.24 -14.76
N ILE A 571 -4.67 0.08 -14.56
CA ILE A 571 -6.00 0.67 -14.33
C ILE A 571 -6.85 0.63 -15.60
N GLU A 572 -6.23 0.77 -16.79
CA GLU A 572 -6.92 0.59 -18.05
C GLU A 572 -7.44 -0.85 -18.22
N ALA A 573 -6.65 -1.87 -17.84
CA ALA A 573 -7.09 -3.26 -17.83
C ALA A 573 -8.29 -3.48 -16.89
N ALA A 574 -8.29 -2.86 -15.72
CA ALA A 574 -9.43 -2.91 -14.78
C ALA A 574 -10.69 -2.25 -15.37
N ARG A 575 -10.57 -1.09 -16.06
CA ARG A 575 -11.67 -0.47 -16.77
C ARG A 575 -12.21 -1.37 -17.90
N ASN A 576 -11.33 -2.03 -18.63
CA ASN A 576 -11.73 -2.95 -19.69
C ASN A 576 -12.47 -4.17 -19.12
N PHE A 577 -12.11 -4.62 -17.93
CA PHE A 577 -12.86 -5.64 -17.20
C PHE A 577 -14.28 -5.15 -16.83
N ALA A 578 -14.40 -3.96 -16.27
CA ALA A 578 -15.71 -3.34 -16.00
C ALA A 578 -16.57 -3.26 -17.27
N ASN A 579 -15.97 -2.85 -18.39
CA ASN A 579 -16.65 -2.78 -19.69
C ASN A 579 -17.14 -4.16 -20.18
N LYS A 580 -16.35 -5.22 -19.97
CA LYS A 580 -16.75 -6.59 -20.34
C LYS A 580 -17.92 -7.06 -19.48
N LEU A 581 -17.85 -6.85 -18.16
CA LEU A 581 -18.95 -7.16 -17.24
C LEU A 581 -20.22 -6.40 -17.63
N TRP A 582 -20.12 -5.09 -17.93
CA TRP A 582 -21.24 -4.27 -18.37
C TRP A 582 -21.93 -4.83 -19.61
N ASN A 583 -21.16 -5.22 -20.62
CA ASN A 583 -21.71 -5.80 -21.85
C ASN A 583 -22.35 -7.18 -21.62
N ALA A 584 -21.74 -8.02 -20.78
CA ALA A 584 -22.32 -9.31 -20.38
C ALA A 584 -23.64 -9.12 -19.62
N SER A 585 -23.68 -8.15 -18.71
CA SER A 585 -24.91 -7.81 -17.96
C SER A 585 -26.02 -7.29 -18.87
N ARG A 586 -25.67 -6.43 -19.85
CA ARG A 586 -26.65 -5.99 -20.87
C ARG A 586 -27.21 -7.17 -21.66
N PHE A 587 -26.38 -8.12 -22.07
CA PHE A 587 -26.84 -9.34 -22.73
C PHE A 587 -27.83 -10.11 -21.85
N VAL A 588 -27.53 -10.31 -20.57
CA VAL A 588 -28.45 -10.99 -19.64
C VAL A 588 -29.77 -10.23 -19.51
N ILE A 589 -29.71 -8.92 -19.22
CA ILE A 589 -30.91 -8.07 -19.01
C ILE A 589 -31.83 -8.07 -20.24
N MET A 590 -31.25 -8.02 -21.45
CA MET A 590 -32.01 -8.08 -22.70
C MET A 590 -32.70 -9.44 -22.94
N ASN A 591 -32.22 -10.52 -22.32
CA ASN A 591 -32.81 -11.85 -22.45
C ASN A 591 -33.78 -12.23 -21.32
N ILE A 592 -33.79 -11.45 -20.22
CA ILE A 592 -34.67 -11.68 -19.07
C ILE A 592 -35.84 -10.67 -18.98
N LYS A 593 -35.88 -9.65 -19.85
CA LYS A 593 -36.92 -8.65 -19.88
C LYS A 593 -37.58 -8.59 -21.27
N ASP A 594 -38.88 -8.25 -21.30
CA ASP A 594 -39.62 -7.90 -22.54
C ASP A 594 -39.36 -6.44 -22.94
N ASP A 595 -39.93 -6.03 -24.06
CA ASP A 595 -39.80 -4.67 -24.58
C ASP A 595 -40.45 -3.61 -23.65
N GLU A 596 -41.38 -4.03 -22.78
CA GLU A 596 -42.03 -3.19 -21.78
C GLU A 596 -41.26 -3.09 -20.47
N GLY A 597 -40.17 -3.90 -20.31
CA GLY A 597 -39.30 -3.94 -19.13
C GLY A 597 -39.75 -4.90 -18.03
N ASN A 598 -40.78 -5.71 -18.27
CA ASN A 598 -41.23 -6.75 -17.35
C ASN A 598 -40.28 -7.96 -17.41
N PHE A 599 -40.08 -8.63 -16.27
CA PHE A 599 -39.30 -9.86 -16.27
C PHE A 599 -40.01 -10.99 -16.98
N LEU A 600 -39.31 -11.64 -17.90
CA LEU A 600 -39.78 -12.85 -18.55
C LEU A 600 -39.84 -14.02 -17.56
N PRO A 601 -40.67 -15.04 -17.79
CA PRO A 601 -40.77 -16.22 -16.92
C PRO A 601 -39.42 -16.92 -16.79
N MET A 602 -39.12 -17.39 -15.58
CA MET A 602 -37.92 -18.16 -15.21
C MET A 602 -38.31 -19.45 -14.51
N ALA A 603 -37.51 -20.50 -14.66
CA ALA A 603 -37.71 -21.77 -14.01
C ALA A 603 -37.32 -21.71 -12.53
N ASP A 604 -37.96 -22.51 -11.73
CA ASP A 604 -37.54 -22.79 -10.36
C ASP A 604 -36.44 -23.86 -10.43
N LEU A 605 -35.18 -23.47 -10.11
CA LEU A 605 -34.00 -24.33 -10.26
C LEU A 605 -34.03 -25.57 -9.37
N GLU A 606 -34.79 -25.55 -8.27
CA GLU A 606 -34.96 -26.69 -7.39
C GLU A 606 -35.90 -27.80 -7.95
N LYS A 607 -36.74 -27.43 -8.95
CA LYS A 607 -37.79 -28.30 -9.49
C LYS A 607 -37.54 -28.78 -10.91
N VAL A 608 -36.44 -28.32 -11.53
CA VAL A 608 -36.11 -28.65 -12.92
C VAL A 608 -34.81 -29.42 -13.02
N GLU A 609 -34.72 -30.23 -14.09
CA GLU A 609 -33.45 -30.92 -14.39
C GLU A 609 -32.48 -29.97 -15.10
N LEU A 610 -31.30 -29.73 -14.50
CA LEU A 610 -30.26 -28.92 -15.06
C LEU A 610 -29.47 -29.68 -16.15
N LYS A 611 -29.05 -28.97 -17.20
CA LYS A 611 -28.13 -29.50 -18.21
C LYS A 611 -26.67 -29.38 -17.74
N ASP A 612 -25.77 -30.07 -18.41
CA ASP A 612 -24.36 -30.14 -17.97
C ASP A 612 -23.71 -28.76 -17.90
N GLU A 613 -23.94 -27.88 -18.87
CA GLU A 613 -23.42 -26.52 -18.86
C GLU A 613 -23.98 -25.67 -17.70
N ASP A 614 -25.25 -25.90 -17.33
CA ASP A 614 -25.88 -25.20 -16.19
C ASP A 614 -25.29 -25.68 -14.85
N LYS A 615 -25.09 -26.99 -14.72
CA LYS A 615 -24.42 -27.62 -13.56
C LYS A 615 -22.98 -27.15 -13.44
N TRP A 616 -22.27 -27.05 -14.56
CA TRP A 616 -20.88 -26.61 -14.61
C TRP A 616 -20.69 -25.18 -14.06
N ILE A 617 -21.50 -24.21 -14.53
CA ILE A 617 -21.33 -22.82 -14.05
C ILE A 617 -21.73 -22.68 -12.58
N LEU A 618 -22.75 -23.42 -12.12
CA LEU A 618 -23.10 -23.44 -10.69
C LEU A 618 -21.98 -24.01 -9.83
N ASP A 619 -21.34 -25.08 -10.29
CA ASP A 619 -20.18 -25.69 -9.61
C ASP A 619 -19.00 -24.70 -9.53
N LYS A 620 -18.72 -23.98 -10.63
CA LYS A 620 -17.68 -22.93 -10.66
C LYS A 620 -17.95 -21.76 -9.71
N LEU A 621 -19.20 -21.40 -9.49
CA LEU A 621 -19.60 -20.40 -8.49
C LEU A 621 -19.32 -20.88 -7.07
N VAL A 622 -19.65 -22.12 -6.75
CA VAL A 622 -19.35 -22.74 -5.43
C VAL A 622 -17.85 -22.83 -5.18
N GLU A 623 -17.09 -23.31 -6.17
CA GLU A 623 -15.62 -23.35 -6.11
C GLU A 623 -15.01 -21.96 -5.89
N ALA A 624 -15.50 -20.96 -6.62
CA ALA A 624 -15.02 -19.59 -6.50
C ALA A 624 -15.37 -18.99 -5.14
N THR A 625 -16.58 -19.24 -4.64
CA THR A 625 -17.00 -18.74 -3.32
C THR A 625 -16.12 -19.31 -2.21
N ALA A 626 -15.90 -20.63 -2.21
CA ALA A 626 -15.02 -21.28 -1.23
C ALA A 626 -13.57 -20.78 -1.31
N TYR A 627 -13.07 -20.60 -2.52
CA TYR A 627 -11.72 -20.06 -2.71
C TYR A 627 -11.59 -18.63 -2.18
N VAL A 628 -12.55 -17.76 -2.50
CA VAL A 628 -12.60 -16.36 -2.07
C VAL A 628 -12.68 -16.27 -0.55
N ASN A 629 -13.56 -17.05 0.10
CA ASN A 629 -13.66 -17.11 1.55
C ASN A 629 -12.32 -17.47 2.20
N ASN A 630 -11.67 -18.54 1.73
CA ASN A 630 -10.37 -18.97 2.23
C ASN A 630 -9.27 -17.92 2.00
N ALA A 631 -9.31 -17.18 0.89
CA ALA A 631 -8.37 -16.10 0.60
C ALA A 631 -8.59 -14.90 1.54
N PHE A 632 -9.84 -14.51 1.81
CA PHE A 632 -10.16 -13.45 2.78
C PHE A 632 -9.73 -13.81 4.20
N ASP A 633 -9.93 -15.06 4.64
CA ASP A 633 -9.52 -15.51 5.96
C ASP A 633 -8.00 -15.43 6.19
N ARG A 634 -7.22 -15.48 5.09
CA ARG A 634 -5.76 -15.32 5.11
C ARG A 634 -5.30 -13.91 4.71
N PHE A 635 -6.21 -12.98 4.49
CA PHE A 635 -5.92 -11.63 3.98
C PHE A 635 -5.25 -11.60 2.59
N ASP A 636 -5.43 -12.64 1.76
CA ASP A 636 -4.93 -12.72 0.39
C ASP A 636 -5.91 -12.05 -0.60
N LEU A 637 -6.20 -10.77 -0.39
CA LEU A 637 -7.25 -10.03 -1.14
C LEU A 637 -6.99 -10.02 -2.65
N ALA A 638 -5.72 -9.97 -3.06
CA ALA A 638 -5.35 -10.01 -4.47
C ALA A 638 -5.73 -11.34 -5.14
N LEU A 639 -5.54 -12.47 -4.43
CA LEU A 639 -5.94 -13.79 -4.94
C LEU A 639 -7.45 -13.94 -4.98
N ALA A 640 -8.16 -13.40 -3.99
CA ALA A 640 -9.62 -13.35 -4.00
C ALA A 640 -10.15 -12.59 -5.22
N GLY A 641 -9.65 -11.36 -5.45
CA GLY A 641 -10.05 -10.54 -6.60
C GLY A 641 -9.70 -11.19 -7.94
N GLN A 642 -8.52 -11.84 -8.06
CA GLN A 642 -8.13 -12.55 -9.27
C GLN A 642 -9.05 -13.75 -9.55
N ARG A 643 -9.44 -14.53 -8.54
CA ARG A 643 -10.38 -15.64 -8.73
C ARG A 643 -11.76 -15.16 -9.20
N VAL A 644 -12.24 -14.05 -8.67
CA VAL A 644 -13.50 -13.44 -9.12
C VAL A 644 -13.38 -12.93 -10.57
N TYR A 645 -12.25 -12.33 -10.92
CA TYR A 645 -11.97 -11.93 -12.30
C TYR A 645 -12.02 -13.12 -13.26
N ASP A 646 -11.36 -14.24 -12.92
CA ASP A 646 -11.30 -15.43 -13.77
C ASP A 646 -12.70 -16.06 -13.94
N LEU A 647 -13.49 -16.12 -12.86
CA LEU A 647 -14.89 -16.57 -12.90
C LEU A 647 -15.72 -15.75 -13.90
N ILE A 648 -15.64 -14.43 -13.78
CA ILE A 648 -16.47 -13.52 -14.61
C ILE A 648 -15.97 -13.48 -16.06
N TRP A 649 -14.66 -13.27 -16.24
CA TRP A 649 -14.09 -13.09 -17.58
C TRP A 649 -14.05 -14.38 -18.38
N SER A 650 -13.42 -15.42 -17.81
CA SER A 650 -13.14 -16.64 -18.52
C SER A 650 -14.29 -17.65 -18.46
N GLU A 651 -14.83 -17.92 -17.26
CA GLU A 651 -15.81 -18.98 -17.10
C GLU A 651 -17.22 -18.52 -17.55
N TYR A 652 -17.68 -17.35 -17.06
CA TYR A 652 -19.03 -16.87 -17.39
C TYR A 652 -19.10 -16.23 -18.77
N CYS A 653 -18.28 -15.20 -19.06
CA CYS A 653 -18.38 -14.43 -20.30
C CYS A 653 -17.89 -15.20 -21.52
N ASP A 654 -16.72 -15.85 -21.43
CA ASP A 654 -16.11 -16.50 -22.59
C ASP A 654 -16.71 -17.89 -22.86
N TRP A 655 -17.27 -18.55 -21.84
CA TRP A 655 -17.80 -19.88 -21.99
C TRP A 655 -19.27 -20.03 -21.71
N TYR A 656 -19.77 -19.74 -20.51
CA TYR A 656 -21.17 -20.03 -20.18
C TYR A 656 -22.15 -19.31 -21.11
N ILE A 657 -21.97 -18.03 -21.29
CA ILE A 657 -22.82 -17.24 -22.19
C ILE A 657 -22.82 -17.84 -23.60
N GLU A 658 -21.67 -18.25 -24.13
CA GLU A 658 -21.56 -18.83 -25.48
C GLU A 658 -22.22 -20.22 -25.57
N LEU A 659 -22.09 -21.05 -24.52
CA LEU A 659 -22.72 -22.38 -24.44
C LEU A 659 -24.25 -22.30 -24.47
N VAL A 660 -24.86 -21.25 -23.85
CA VAL A 660 -26.31 -21.14 -23.73
C VAL A 660 -26.98 -20.26 -24.77
N LYS A 661 -26.23 -19.47 -25.57
CA LYS A 661 -26.83 -18.56 -26.59
C LYS A 661 -27.83 -19.22 -27.49
N ARG A 662 -27.54 -20.41 -28.01
CA ARG A 662 -28.44 -21.11 -28.95
C ARG A 662 -29.71 -21.62 -28.25
N ARG A 663 -29.65 -21.95 -26.97
CA ARG A 663 -30.81 -22.35 -26.17
C ARG A 663 -31.79 -21.18 -25.99
N LEU A 664 -31.26 -19.95 -25.80
CA LEU A 664 -32.05 -18.74 -25.71
C LEU A 664 -32.79 -18.39 -27.02
N TRP A 665 -32.27 -18.81 -28.19
CA TRP A 665 -32.83 -18.53 -29.52
C TRP A 665 -33.60 -19.71 -30.11
N ALA A 666 -33.65 -20.86 -29.45
CA ALA A 666 -34.45 -22.00 -29.86
C ALA A 666 -35.94 -21.77 -29.56
N ASP A 667 -36.85 -22.61 -30.13
CA ASP A 667 -38.29 -22.50 -29.89
C ASP A 667 -38.78 -23.17 -28.59
N ASP A 668 -37.86 -23.76 -27.79
CA ASP A 668 -38.20 -24.44 -26.53
C ASP A 668 -38.26 -23.42 -25.38
N GLU A 669 -39.49 -23.01 -25.01
CA GLU A 669 -39.69 -22.03 -23.95
C GLU A 669 -39.32 -22.55 -22.54
N ALA A 670 -39.50 -23.84 -22.29
CA ALA A 670 -39.09 -24.43 -21.00
C ALA A 670 -37.55 -24.35 -20.80
N ASP A 671 -36.81 -24.62 -21.87
CA ASP A 671 -35.35 -24.51 -21.85
C ASP A 671 -34.89 -23.04 -21.73
N LYS A 672 -35.58 -22.09 -22.38
CA LYS A 672 -35.33 -20.65 -22.20
C LYS A 672 -35.56 -20.19 -20.76
N MET A 673 -36.66 -20.65 -20.13
CA MET A 673 -36.93 -20.34 -18.72
C MET A 673 -35.81 -20.87 -17.80
N LEU A 674 -35.29 -22.07 -18.06
CA LEU A 674 -34.16 -22.64 -17.32
C LEU A 674 -32.89 -21.79 -17.50
N VAL A 675 -32.53 -21.48 -18.76
CA VAL A 675 -31.32 -20.68 -19.05
C VAL A 675 -31.41 -19.29 -18.40
N ARG A 676 -32.57 -18.61 -18.47
CA ARG A 676 -32.77 -17.30 -17.82
C ARG A 676 -32.52 -17.41 -16.30
N ALA A 677 -33.07 -18.42 -15.65
CA ALA A 677 -32.91 -18.63 -14.21
C ALA A 677 -31.43 -18.82 -13.80
N VAL A 678 -30.69 -19.65 -14.55
CA VAL A 678 -29.26 -19.88 -14.25
C VAL A 678 -28.42 -18.65 -14.57
N LEU A 679 -28.70 -17.93 -15.67
CA LEU A 679 -28.03 -16.66 -15.99
C LEU A 679 -28.17 -15.63 -14.89
N VAL A 680 -29.39 -15.50 -14.33
CA VAL A 680 -29.68 -14.55 -13.23
C VAL A 680 -28.98 -15.01 -11.93
N LYS A 681 -29.11 -16.29 -11.55
CA LYS A 681 -28.44 -16.82 -10.36
C LYS A 681 -26.93 -16.58 -10.43
N ALA A 682 -26.31 -16.99 -11.54
CA ALA A 682 -24.87 -16.81 -11.73
C ALA A 682 -24.45 -15.33 -11.72
N MET A 683 -25.20 -14.47 -12.40
CA MET A 683 -24.92 -13.03 -12.40
C MET A 683 -25.00 -12.46 -10.98
N LYS A 684 -26.05 -12.78 -10.21
CA LYS A 684 -26.20 -12.29 -8.84
C LYS A 684 -25.05 -12.70 -7.94
N ASP A 685 -24.66 -13.96 -7.98
CA ASP A 685 -23.58 -14.46 -7.12
C ASP A 685 -22.20 -13.86 -7.52
N MET A 686 -21.94 -13.72 -8.82
CA MET A 686 -20.74 -13.02 -9.30
C MET A 686 -20.71 -11.55 -8.88
N LEU A 687 -21.85 -10.83 -8.93
CA LEU A 687 -21.93 -9.45 -8.45
C LEU A 687 -21.67 -9.35 -6.96
N LYS A 688 -22.19 -10.30 -6.16
CA LYS A 688 -21.92 -10.38 -4.72
C LYS A 688 -20.42 -10.58 -4.44
N LEU A 689 -19.78 -11.53 -5.14
CA LEU A 689 -18.34 -11.80 -4.99
C LEU A 689 -17.46 -10.62 -5.42
N LEU A 690 -17.88 -9.86 -6.43
CA LEU A 690 -17.14 -8.71 -6.95
C LEU A 690 -17.39 -7.41 -6.16
N HIS A 691 -18.54 -7.28 -5.49
CA HIS A 691 -18.96 -6.04 -4.84
C HIS A 691 -17.94 -5.43 -3.88
N PRO A 692 -17.20 -6.18 -3.05
CA PRO A 692 -16.15 -5.60 -2.22
C PRO A 692 -15.09 -4.83 -3.01
N PHE A 693 -14.76 -5.30 -4.20
CA PHE A 693 -13.71 -4.74 -5.06
C PHE A 693 -14.20 -3.62 -5.96
N MET A 694 -15.37 -3.81 -6.59
CA MET A 694 -15.96 -2.90 -7.57
C MET A 694 -17.43 -2.59 -7.20
N PRO A 695 -17.62 -1.80 -6.13
CA PRO A 695 -18.96 -1.64 -5.55
C PRO A 695 -19.96 -0.90 -6.42
N PHE A 696 -19.53 0.09 -7.22
CA PHE A 696 -20.46 0.94 -7.96
C PHE A 696 -21.09 0.23 -9.17
N ILE A 697 -20.27 -0.38 -10.03
CA ILE A 697 -20.79 -1.11 -11.20
C ILE A 697 -21.64 -2.29 -10.78
N THR A 698 -21.28 -2.98 -9.71
CA THR A 698 -22.03 -4.14 -9.22
C THR A 698 -23.38 -3.73 -8.65
N GLU A 699 -23.45 -2.63 -7.89
CA GLU A 699 -24.71 -2.07 -7.39
C GLU A 699 -25.59 -1.56 -8.53
N GLU A 700 -25.02 -0.88 -9.54
CA GLU A 700 -25.77 -0.42 -10.70
C GLU A 700 -26.42 -1.59 -11.45
N ILE A 701 -25.65 -2.64 -11.74
CA ILE A 701 -26.18 -3.83 -12.44
C ILE A 701 -27.24 -4.54 -11.58
N TRP A 702 -27.02 -4.64 -10.28
CA TRP A 702 -27.94 -5.26 -9.33
C TRP A 702 -29.36 -4.70 -9.43
N GLY A 703 -29.50 -3.38 -9.55
CA GLY A 703 -30.78 -2.70 -9.66
C GLY A 703 -31.62 -3.09 -10.91
N TYR A 704 -31.03 -3.78 -11.89
CA TYR A 704 -31.75 -4.24 -13.10
C TYR A 704 -32.17 -5.72 -13.05
N LEU A 705 -31.74 -6.46 -12.01
CA LEU A 705 -32.04 -7.89 -11.85
C LEU A 705 -33.33 -8.10 -11.02
N PRO A 706 -33.99 -9.28 -11.14
CA PRO A 706 -35.07 -9.63 -10.26
C PRO A 706 -34.61 -9.97 -8.85
N HIS A 707 -35.35 -9.55 -7.84
CA HIS A 707 -35.01 -9.79 -6.42
C HIS A 707 -36.10 -10.62 -5.73
N THR A 708 -35.66 -11.43 -4.74
CA THR A 708 -36.56 -12.18 -3.87
C THR A 708 -36.87 -11.35 -2.61
N ASP A 709 -37.93 -11.70 -1.88
CA ASP A 709 -38.32 -11.01 -0.64
C ASP A 709 -37.17 -10.99 0.39
N GLY A 710 -36.30 -12.02 0.43
CA GLY A 710 -35.15 -12.10 1.32
C GLY A 710 -33.97 -11.19 0.93
N GLU A 711 -33.99 -10.61 -0.27
CA GLU A 711 -32.98 -9.67 -0.76
C GLU A 711 -33.47 -8.21 -0.70
N CYS A 712 -34.69 -7.98 -0.25
CA CYS A 712 -35.29 -6.66 -0.13
C CYS A 712 -35.40 -6.23 1.34
N ASP A 713 -35.30 -4.93 1.57
CA ASP A 713 -35.60 -4.30 2.86
C ASP A 713 -37.13 -4.24 3.13
N SER A 714 -37.50 -3.69 4.27
CA SER A 714 -38.93 -3.52 4.65
C SER A 714 -39.75 -2.62 3.71
N GLU A 715 -39.08 -1.83 2.86
CA GLU A 715 -39.71 -0.97 1.84
C GLU A 715 -39.73 -1.63 0.46
N GLY A 716 -39.27 -2.87 0.33
CA GLY A 716 -39.19 -3.62 -0.92
C GLY A 716 -38.05 -3.18 -1.82
N LYS A 717 -37.04 -2.47 -1.30
CA LYS A 717 -35.83 -2.09 -2.03
C LYS A 717 -34.74 -3.10 -1.79
N SER A 718 -34.02 -3.47 -2.83
CA SER A 718 -32.85 -4.33 -2.76
C SER A 718 -31.59 -3.54 -3.06
N MET A 719 -30.61 -3.61 -2.17
CA MET A 719 -29.28 -3.04 -2.33
C MET A 719 -28.25 -4.15 -2.18
N LEU A 720 -27.30 -4.21 -3.12
CA LEU A 720 -26.26 -5.25 -3.12
C LEU A 720 -25.36 -5.17 -1.91
N ILE A 721 -25.05 -3.96 -1.43
CA ILE A 721 -24.22 -3.73 -0.24
C ILE A 721 -24.74 -4.43 1.01
N SER A 722 -26.07 -4.69 1.08
CA SER A 722 -26.74 -5.36 2.19
C SER A 722 -27.18 -6.79 1.85
N ALA A 723 -26.98 -7.26 0.62
CA ALA A 723 -27.35 -8.59 0.19
C ALA A 723 -26.47 -9.65 0.86
N PRO A 724 -27.03 -10.85 1.16
CA PRO A 724 -26.28 -11.92 1.79
C PRO A 724 -25.19 -12.46 0.85
N TRP A 725 -24.04 -12.77 1.43
CA TRP A 725 -22.91 -13.40 0.74
C TRP A 725 -23.30 -14.75 0.15
N PRO A 726 -22.74 -15.18 -1.01
CA PRO A 726 -23.05 -16.48 -1.59
C PRO A 726 -22.65 -17.64 -0.67
N SER A 727 -23.46 -18.71 -0.68
CA SER A 727 -23.13 -19.95 0.08
C SER A 727 -22.13 -20.81 -0.68
N GLU A 728 -21.26 -21.50 0.06
CA GLU A 728 -20.36 -22.54 -0.46
C GLU A 728 -20.92 -23.96 -0.23
N ASP A 729 -22.05 -24.06 0.50
CA ASP A 729 -22.70 -25.34 0.84
C ASP A 729 -23.79 -25.70 -0.19
N GLU A 730 -23.60 -25.38 -1.46
CA GLU A 730 -24.50 -25.76 -2.53
C GLU A 730 -24.10 -27.12 -3.17
N PRO A 731 -25.05 -27.80 -3.89
CA PRO A 731 -24.76 -29.08 -4.55
C PRO A 731 -23.60 -28.97 -5.54
N LYS A 732 -22.72 -30.00 -5.56
CA LYS A 732 -21.61 -30.12 -6.51
C LYS A 732 -21.95 -31.10 -7.63
N TYR A 733 -21.48 -30.82 -8.83
CA TYR A 733 -21.79 -31.55 -10.05
C TYR A 733 -20.52 -32.03 -10.78
N GLU A 734 -19.62 -32.72 -10.08
CA GLU A 734 -18.28 -33.13 -10.56
C GLU A 734 -18.28 -33.83 -11.93
N GLU A 735 -19.29 -34.74 -12.20
CA GLU A 735 -19.34 -35.43 -13.49
C GLU A 735 -19.72 -34.51 -14.66
N ALA A 736 -20.65 -33.54 -14.45
CA ALA A 736 -21.02 -32.57 -15.46
C ALA A 736 -19.88 -31.60 -15.72
N THR A 737 -19.22 -31.14 -14.66
CA THR A 737 -18.02 -30.28 -14.71
C THR A 737 -16.92 -30.95 -15.53
N THR A 738 -16.59 -32.21 -15.25
CA THR A 738 -15.61 -33.00 -16.03
C THR A 738 -15.94 -33.05 -17.51
N ARG A 739 -17.24 -33.28 -17.87
CA ARG A 739 -17.65 -33.34 -19.28
C ARG A 739 -17.53 -32.03 -19.98
N VAL A 740 -18.01 -30.95 -19.37
CA VAL A 740 -17.97 -29.59 -19.98
C VAL A 740 -16.51 -29.11 -20.12
N GLU A 741 -15.67 -29.34 -19.15
CA GLU A 741 -14.25 -28.99 -19.23
C GLU A 741 -13.52 -29.77 -20.32
N LEU A 742 -13.80 -31.07 -20.49
CA LEU A 742 -13.27 -31.85 -21.60
C LEU A 742 -13.74 -31.31 -22.97
N ALA A 743 -15.01 -30.85 -23.06
CA ALA A 743 -15.48 -30.18 -24.27
C ALA A 743 -14.72 -28.88 -24.54
N MET A 744 -14.46 -28.09 -23.51
CA MET A 744 -13.70 -26.82 -23.61
C MET A 744 -12.27 -27.07 -24.04
N GLU A 745 -11.61 -28.10 -23.50
CA GLU A 745 -10.28 -28.53 -23.94
C GLU A 745 -10.27 -28.89 -25.43
N ALA A 746 -11.24 -29.71 -25.88
CA ALA A 746 -11.38 -30.11 -27.28
C ALA A 746 -11.62 -28.90 -28.20
N ILE A 747 -12.50 -28.00 -27.82
CA ILE A 747 -12.75 -26.77 -28.59
C ILE A 747 -11.50 -25.90 -28.70
N LYS A 748 -10.77 -25.69 -27.60
CA LYS A 748 -9.50 -24.95 -27.59
C LYS A 748 -8.46 -25.61 -28.49
N ALA A 749 -8.31 -26.94 -28.39
CA ALA A 749 -7.37 -27.72 -29.20
C ALA A 749 -7.67 -27.59 -30.70
N ILE A 750 -8.94 -27.69 -31.09
CA ILE A 750 -9.36 -27.51 -32.49
C ILE A 750 -9.12 -26.07 -32.98
N ARG A 751 -9.38 -25.08 -32.16
CA ARG A 751 -9.10 -23.67 -32.48
C ARG A 751 -7.62 -23.41 -32.67
N ASN A 752 -6.76 -24.04 -31.84
CA ASN A 752 -5.31 -23.94 -31.95
C ASN A 752 -4.81 -24.59 -33.26
N VAL A 753 -5.31 -25.80 -33.60
CA VAL A 753 -5.00 -26.44 -34.88
C VAL A 753 -5.38 -25.55 -36.09
N ARG A 754 -6.54 -24.87 -36.03
CA ARG A 754 -6.94 -23.89 -37.05
C ARG A 754 -5.95 -22.72 -37.13
N ALA A 755 -5.50 -22.18 -36.01
CA ALA A 755 -4.59 -21.04 -35.95
C ALA A 755 -3.21 -21.44 -36.49
N GLU A 756 -2.69 -22.64 -36.23
CA GLU A 756 -1.40 -23.11 -36.73
C GLU A 756 -1.33 -23.17 -38.25
N VAL A 757 -2.47 -23.44 -38.91
CA VAL A 757 -2.56 -23.49 -40.37
C VAL A 757 -3.25 -22.28 -41.01
N GLU A 758 -3.49 -21.23 -40.21
CA GLU A 758 -4.17 -19.99 -40.65
C GLU A 758 -5.57 -20.24 -41.28
N ALA A 759 -6.24 -21.34 -40.89
CA ALA A 759 -7.57 -21.67 -41.40
C ALA A 759 -8.64 -20.69 -40.85
N ALA A 760 -9.49 -20.15 -41.72
CA ALA A 760 -10.53 -19.20 -41.33
C ALA A 760 -11.46 -19.79 -40.24
N PRO A 761 -11.82 -19.04 -39.20
CA PRO A 761 -12.71 -19.53 -38.16
C PRO A 761 -14.08 -20.02 -38.67
N SER A 762 -14.58 -19.47 -39.77
CA SER A 762 -15.86 -19.82 -40.41
C SER A 762 -15.79 -21.12 -41.25
N ARG A 763 -14.60 -21.66 -41.50
CA ARG A 763 -14.44 -22.89 -42.29
C ARG A 763 -15.01 -24.09 -41.54
N LYS A 764 -15.84 -24.88 -42.22
CA LYS A 764 -16.40 -26.10 -41.62
C LYS A 764 -15.37 -27.21 -41.72
N LEU A 765 -15.18 -27.94 -40.65
CA LEU A 765 -14.23 -29.08 -40.55
C LEU A 765 -14.97 -30.34 -40.14
N THR A 766 -14.34 -31.49 -40.36
CA THR A 766 -14.67 -32.76 -39.73
C THR A 766 -13.60 -33.12 -38.70
N ALA A 767 -13.90 -33.97 -37.73
CA ALA A 767 -12.95 -34.42 -36.73
C ALA A 767 -13.11 -35.92 -36.46
N VAL A 768 -12.00 -36.61 -36.17
CA VAL A 768 -12.00 -37.95 -35.64
C VAL A 768 -11.43 -37.88 -34.21
N MET A 769 -12.20 -38.39 -33.24
CA MET A 769 -11.79 -38.42 -31.83
C MET A 769 -11.50 -39.87 -31.44
N VAL A 770 -10.25 -40.11 -31.07
CA VAL A 770 -9.77 -41.39 -30.60
C VAL A 770 -9.75 -41.41 -29.08
N ALA A 771 -10.56 -42.20 -28.44
CA ALA A 771 -10.64 -42.33 -26.97
C ALA A 771 -11.16 -43.72 -26.57
N GLU A 772 -10.90 -44.13 -25.33
CA GLU A 772 -11.38 -45.41 -24.78
C GLU A 772 -12.07 -45.18 -23.42
N GLY A 773 -12.92 -46.17 -23.03
CA GLY A 773 -13.55 -46.21 -21.71
C GLY A 773 -14.36 -44.96 -21.37
N LYS A 774 -14.24 -44.44 -20.14
CA LYS A 774 -15.00 -43.28 -19.64
C LYS A 774 -14.68 -41.97 -20.42
N ALA A 775 -13.46 -41.84 -20.98
CA ALA A 775 -13.11 -40.70 -21.79
C ALA A 775 -13.91 -40.68 -23.11
N LEU A 776 -14.15 -41.83 -23.73
CA LEU A 776 -14.99 -41.95 -24.92
C LEU A 776 -16.46 -41.61 -24.64
N GLU A 777 -16.99 -42.04 -23.50
CA GLU A 777 -18.36 -41.74 -23.08
C GLU A 777 -18.53 -40.25 -22.85
N ASN A 778 -17.59 -39.65 -22.10
CA ASN A 778 -17.60 -38.21 -21.80
C ASN A 778 -17.51 -37.36 -23.06
N ILE A 779 -16.56 -37.64 -23.96
CA ILE A 779 -16.38 -36.83 -25.17
C ILE A 779 -17.55 -36.95 -26.15
N LYS A 780 -18.20 -38.13 -26.21
CA LYS A 780 -19.44 -38.34 -26.99
C LYS A 780 -20.58 -37.49 -26.46
N SER A 781 -20.75 -37.36 -25.13
CA SER A 781 -21.78 -36.52 -24.54
C SER A 781 -21.59 -35.02 -24.84
N CYS A 782 -20.35 -34.65 -25.16
CA CYS A 782 -19.94 -33.29 -25.49
C CYS A 782 -20.06 -32.91 -26.99
N GLU A 783 -20.49 -33.87 -27.85
CA GLU A 783 -20.53 -33.68 -29.32
C GLU A 783 -21.21 -32.38 -29.73
N ARG A 784 -22.34 -32.04 -29.11
CA ARG A 784 -23.10 -30.82 -29.40
C ARG A 784 -22.24 -29.57 -29.21
N TYR A 785 -21.56 -29.43 -28.07
CA TYR A 785 -20.75 -28.24 -27.77
C TYR A 785 -19.58 -28.09 -28.74
N ILE A 786 -18.91 -29.20 -29.06
CA ILE A 786 -17.75 -29.20 -29.96
C ILE A 786 -18.17 -28.84 -31.38
N LYS A 787 -19.27 -29.42 -31.88
CA LYS A 787 -19.81 -29.08 -33.20
C LYS A 787 -20.17 -27.58 -33.28
N GLU A 788 -20.84 -27.06 -32.27
CA GLU A 788 -21.34 -25.70 -32.25
C GLU A 788 -20.25 -24.66 -32.12
N LEU A 789 -19.32 -24.84 -31.15
CA LEU A 789 -18.35 -23.82 -30.79
C LEU A 789 -17.00 -23.93 -31.52
N ALA A 790 -16.68 -25.13 -32.07
CA ALA A 790 -15.52 -25.32 -32.93
C ALA A 790 -15.83 -25.37 -34.42
N ASN A 791 -17.11 -25.16 -34.82
CA ASN A 791 -17.58 -25.20 -36.21
C ASN A 791 -17.21 -26.52 -36.91
N ILE A 792 -17.51 -27.65 -36.26
CA ILE A 792 -17.32 -29.01 -36.74
C ILE A 792 -18.66 -29.53 -37.27
N THR A 793 -18.69 -30.06 -38.51
CA THR A 793 -19.90 -30.62 -39.13
C THR A 793 -20.16 -32.07 -38.69
N GLU A 794 -19.10 -32.89 -38.66
CA GLU A 794 -19.19 -34.30 -38.32
C GLU A 794 -18.04 -34.69 -37.39
N ILE A 795 -18.34 -35.53 -36.39
CA ILE A 795 -17.36 -36.08 -35.50
C ILE A 795 -17.50 -37.64 -35.55
N ALA A 796 -16.43 -38.29 -35.93
CA ALA A 796 -16.32 -39.74 -35.81
C ALA A 796 -15.62 -40.08 -34.48
N PHE A 797 -16.21 -41.01 -33.72
CA PHE A 797 -15.62 -41.47 -32.46
C PHE A 797 -15.12 -42.90 -32.65
N VAL A 798 -13.83 -43.12 -32.46
CA VAL A 798 -13.16 -44.41 -32.66
C VAL A 798 -12.38 -44.79 -31.40
N SER A 799 -12.22 -46.10 -31.18
CA SER A 799 -11.39 -46.60 -30.09
C SER A 799 -9.96 -46.92 -30.49
N ASN A 800 -9.67 -46.97 -31.80
CA ASN A 800 -8.36 -47.27 -32.32
C ASN A 800 -7.88 -46.24 -33.37
N LYS A 801 -6.67 -45.74 -33.19
CA LYS A 801 -6.05 -44.78 -34.12
C LYS A 801 -5.90 -45.34 -35.56
N ALA A 802 -5.84 -46.65 -35.76
CA ALA A 802 -5.77 -47.28 -37.07
C ALA A 802 -7.03 -47.03 -37.95
N GLU A 803 -8.14 -46.65 -37.36
CA GLU A 803 -9.38 -46.27 -38.01
C GLU A 803 -9.45 -44.78 -38.44
N ALA A 804 -8.41 -44.03 -38.07
CA ALA A 804 -8.35 -42.57 -38.33
C ALA A 804 -7.61 -42.26 -39.64
N PRO A 805 -7.85 -41.07 -40.24
CA PRO A 805 -7.14 -40.61 -41.45
C PRO A 805 -5.62 -40.47 -41.19
N SER A 806 -4.82 -41.03 -42.10
CA SER A 806 -3.35 -40.93 -42.03
C SER A 806 -2.80 -39.53 -42.33
N ASP A 807 -3.57 -38.68 -43.03
CA ASP A 807 -3.23 -37.31 -43.40
C ASP A 807 -4.11 -36.31 -42.58
N ALA A 808 -3.81 -36.20 -41.28
CA ALA A 808 -4.55 -35.35 -40.37
C ALA A 808 -3.59 -34.64 -39.40
N MET A 809 -3.96 -33.44 -38.99
CA MET A 809 -3.34 -32.77 -37.82
C MET A 809 -3.89 -33.35 -36.53
N SER A 810 -2.99 -33.64 -35.61
CA SER A 810 -3.30 -34.24 -34.32
C SER A 810 -3.20 -33.22 -33.18
N ALA A 811 -4.16 -33.22 -32.30
CA ALA A 811 -4.10 -32.53 -31.00
C ALA A 811 -4.47 -33.55 -29.90
N ILE A 812 -3.74 -33.52 -28.78
CA ILE A 812 -3.95 -34.45 -27.66
C ILE A 812 -4.48 -33.62 -26.48
N ILE A 813 -5.58 -34.08 -25.91
CA ILE A 813 -6.18 -33.57 -24.70
C ILE A 813 -6.32 -34.70 -23.66
N THR A 814 -6.89 -34.44 -22.52
CA THR A 814 -7.05 -35.43 -21.42
C THR A 814 -7.81 -36.69 -21.90
N GLY A 815 -7.06 -37.73 -22.19
CA GLY A 815 -7.60 -39.08 -22.58
C GLY A 815 -8.19 -39.15 -23.99
N VAL A 816 -8.05 -38.13 -24.84
CA VAL A 816 -8.58 -38.06 -26.21
C VAL A 816 -7.55 -37.55 -27.18
N GLU A 817 -7.35 -38.20 -28.33
CA GLU A 817 -6.62 -37.68 -29.47
C GLU A 817 -7.59 -37.18 -30.54
N ILE A 818 -7.46 -35.91 -30.91
CA ILE A 818 -8.31 -35.25 -31.91
C ILE A 818 -7.53 -35.18 -33.22
N LEU A 819 -8.10 -35.70 -34.29
CA LEU A 819 -7.50 -35.72 -35.62
C LEU A 819 -8.39 -34.95 -36.60
N ILE A 820 -7.81 -33.95 -37.24
CA ILE A 820 -8.50 -33.11 -38.22
C ILE A 820 -7.86 -33.31 -39.56
N PRO A 821 -8.62 -33.78 -40.59
CA PRO A 821 -8.09 -34.04 -41.93
C PRO A 821 -7.46 -32.78 -42.54
N MET A 822 -6.29 -32.91 -43.12
CA MET A 822 -5.59 -31.77 -43.79
C MET A 822 -6.41 -31.19 -44.93
N ALA A 823 -7.20 -31.99 -45.63
CA ALA A 823 -8.08 -31.55 -46.71
C ALA A 823 -9.14 -30.56 -46.25
N ASP A 824 -9.57 -30.67 -44.97
CA ASP A 824 -10.53 -29.73 -44.36
C ASP A 824 -9.86 -28.44 -43.91
N LEU A 825 -8.60 -28.51 -43.47
CA LEU A 825 -7.85 -27.37 -42.93
C LEU A 825 -7.33 -26.46 -44.02
N ILE A 826 -6.82 -27.01 -45.11
CA ILE A 826 -6.16 -26.27 -46.20
C ILE A 826 -7.00 -26.32 -47.46
N ASP A 827 -7.35 -25.16 -48.03
CA ASP A 827 -7.83 -25.11 -49.43
C ASP A 827 -6.62 -25.15 -50.34
N TYR A 828 -6.33 -26.35 -50.82
CA TYR A 828 -5.17 -26.58 -51.64
C TYR A 828 -5.17 -25.72 -52.90
N ASN A 829 -6.33 -25.30 -53.47
CA ASN A 829 -6.40 -24.41 -54.62
C ASN A 829 -5.98 -22.98 -54.22
N VAL A 830 -6.51 -22.47 -53.13
CA VAL A 830 -6.17 -21.13 -52.59
C VAL A 830 -4.70 -21.10 -52.15
N GLU A 831 -4.24 -22.15 -51.47
CA GLU A 831 -2.86 -22.25 -51.00
C GLU A 831 -1.88 -22.36 -52.17
N ALA A 832 -2.21 -23.13 -53.21
CA ALA A 832 -1.41 -23.19 -54.43
C ALA A 832 -1.28 -21.84 -55.11
N GLU A 833 -2.37 -21.06 -55.18
CA GLU A 833 -2.34 -19.70 -55.73
C GLU A 833 -1.55 -18.72 -54.83
N ARG A 834 -1.66 -18.85 -53.52
CA ARG A 834 -0.83 -18.07 -52.57
C ARG A 834 0.65 -18.38 -52.75
N LEU A 835 1.03 -19.67 -52.76
CA LEU A 835 2.40 -20.11 -52.92
C LEU A 835 2.94 -19.72 -54.33
N LYS A 836 2.16 -19.79 -55.37
CA LYS A 836 2.55 -19.28 -56.71
C LYS A 836 2.87 -17.78 -56.70
N LYS A 837 2.02 -16.96 -56.00
CA LYS A 837 2.30 -15.54 -55.87
C LYS A 837 3.57 -15.30 -55.08
N GLU A 838 3.80 -16.06 -53.98
CA GLU A 838 4.99 -15.95 -53.14
C GLU A 838 6.26 -16.39 -53.89
N VAL A 839 6.19 -17.48 -54.65
CA VAL A 839 7.28 -17.88 -55.55
C VAL A 839 7.63 -16.73 -56.50
N LYS A 840 6.64 -16.13 -57.16
CA LYS A 840 6.85 -15.00 -58.08
C LYS A 840 7.44 -13.78 -57.37
N ARG A 841 7.02 -13.48 -56.13
CA ARG A 841 7.60 -12.40 -55.30
C ARG A 841 9.08 -12.67 -55.01
N LEU A 842 9.37 -13.88 -54.46
CA LEU A 842 10.74 -14.26 -54.09
C LEU A 842 11.67 -14.36 -55.32
N GLU A 843 11.18 -14.88 -56.46
CA GLU A 843 11.95 -14.84 -57.74
C GLU A 843 12.28 -13.39 -58.17
N GLY A 844 11.34 -12.43 -57.93
CA GLY A 844 11.59 -11.02 -58.11
C GLY A 844 12.69 -10.46 -57.21
N GLU A 845 12.69 -10.84 -55.91
CA GLU A 845 13.72 -10.40 -54.95
C GLU A 845 15.09 -11.03 -55.26
N VAL A 846 15.16 -12.33 -55.56
CA VAL A 846 16.39 -13.02 -56.00
C VAL A 846 16.95 -12.36 -57.23
N LYS A 847 16.11 -12.06 -58.27
CA LYS A 847 16.51 -11.35 -59.44
C LYS A 847 17.06 -9.95 -59.19
N ARG A 848 16.41 -9.17 -58.27
CA ARG A 848 16.88 -7.84 -57.86
C ARG A 848 18.23 -7.90 -57.16
N ALA A 849 18.38 -8.78 -56.15
CA ALA A 849 19.62 -8.94 -55.40
C ALA A 849 20.76 -9.43 -56.29
N SER A 850 20.50 -10.43 -57.16
CA SER A 850 21.46 -10.97 -58.11
C SER A 850 21.88 -9.93 -59.17
N SER A 851 20.92 -9.18 -59.75
CA SER A 851 21.21 -8.09 -60.67
C SER A 851 22.06 -6.98 -60.07
N LYS A 852 21.83 -6.68 -58.79
CA LYS A 852 22.60 -5.67 -58.05
C LYS A 852 24.02 -6.14 -57.78
N LEU A 853 24.21 -7.40 -57.46
CA LEU A 853 25.53 -8.02 -57.28
C LEU A 853 26.30 -8.28 -58.59
N SER A 854 25.56 -8.40 -59.67
CA SER A 854 26.18 -8.55 -61.04
C SER A 854 26.53 -7.21 -61.71
N ASN A 855 26.17 -6.10 -61.10
CA ASN A 855 26.50 -4.76 -61.57
C ASN A 855 27.92 -4.41 -61.17
N GLU A 856 28.87 -4.48 -62.15
CA GLU A 856 30.30 -4.19 -61.92
C GLU A 856 30.53 -2.79 -61.35
N GLY A 857 29.70 -1.79 -61.74
CA GLY A 857 29.79 -0.43 -61.22
C GLY A 857 29.33 -0.30 -59.70
N PHE A 858 28.44 -1.19 -59.27
CA PHE A 858 28.04 -1.26 -57.84
C PHE A 858 29.12 -1.99 -57.05
N VAL A 859 29.57 -3.16 -57.50
CA VAL A 859 30.55 -3.98 -56.75
C VAL A 859 31.91 -3.27 -56.64
N ALA A 860 32.29 -2.47 -57.59
CA ALA A 860 33.56 -1.73 -57.60
C ALA A 860 33.53 -0.48 -56.62
N LYS A 861 32.35 0.05 -56.29
CA LYS A 861 32.22 1.31 -55.53
C LYS A 861 31.59 1.14 -54.14
N ALA A 862 30.92 0.02 -53.88
CA ALA A 862 30.24 -0.20 -52.61
C ALA A 862 31.21 -0.70 -51.51
N PRO A 863 31.04 -0.32 -50.26
CA PRO A 863 31.78 -0.88 -49.12
C PRO A 863 31.62 -2.40 -49.05
N ALA A 864 32.68 -3.14 -48.67
CA ALA A 864 32.67 -4.58 -48.56
C ALA A 864 31.53 -5.12 -47.67
N ALA A 865 31.25 -4.47 -46.55
CA ALA A 865 30.16 -4.82 -45.64
C ALA A 865 28.76 -4.75 -46.30
N LEU A 866 28.56 -3.83 -47.27
CA LEU A 866 27.28 -3.71 -47.99
C LEU A 866 27.14 -4.81 -49.07
N ILE A 867 28.24 -5.21 -49.69
CA ILE A 867 28.28 -6.33 -50.64
C ILE A 867 27.99 -7.64 -49.92
N ASP A 868 28.59 -7.86 -48.76
CA ASP A 868 28.38 -9.07 -47.96
C ASP A 868 26.95 -9.15 -47.41
N ALA A 869 26.38 -8.01 -47.00
CA ALA A 869 24.97 -7.93 -46.58
C ALA A 869 24.01 -8.27 -47.74
N GLU A 870 24.30 -7.82 -49.00
CA GLU A 870 23.50 -8.14 -50.17
C GLU A 870 23.67 -9.61 -50.60
N LYS A 871 24.86 -10.21 -50.46
CA LYS A 871 25.07 -11.65 -50.65
C LYS A 871 24.29 -12.49 -49.63
N ALA A 872 24.30 -12.08 -48.34
CA ALA A 872 23.54 -12.77 -47.32
C ALA A 872 22.03 -12.70 -47.60
N LYS A 873 21.50 -11.55 -48.07
CA LYS A 873 20.09 -11.43 -48.47
C LYS A 873 19.77 -12.30 -49.69
N LEU A 874 20.66 -12.38 -50.66
CA LEU A 874 20.46 -13.25 -51.82
C LEU A 874 20.35 -14.70 -51.37
N ALA A 875 21.29 -15.18 -50.58
CA ALA A 875 21.29 -16.55 -50.04
C ALA A 875 20.02 -16.87 -49.25
N ASP A 876 19.55 -15.94 -48.41
CA ASP A 876 18.31 -16.07 -47.65
C ASP A 876 17.09 -16.16 -48.59
N TYR A 877 16.98 -15.28 -49.57
CA TYR A 877 15.89 -15.34 -50.56
C TYR A 877 15.91 -16.61 -51.40
N GLU A 878 17.08 -17.13 -51.80
CA GLU A 878 17.24 -18.40 -52.52
C GLU A 878 16.79 -19.57 -51.65
N GLN A 879 17.14 -19.58 -50.34
CA GLN A 879 16.71 -20.59 -49.40
C GLN A 879 15.18 -20.56 -49.18
N GLN A 880 14.61 -19.38 -48.99
CA GLN A 880 13.17 -19.17 -48.87
C GLN A 880 12.45 -19.64 -50.15
N LEU A 881 12.95 -19.25 -51.32
CA LEU A 881 12.39 -19.66 -52.62
C LEU A 881 12.40 -21.17 -52.83
N ALA A 882 13.49 -21.85 -52.48
CA ALA A 882 13.59 -23.29 -52.54
C ALA A 882 12.55 -23.97 -51.65
N LYS A 883 12.39 -23.47 -50.41
CA LYS A 883 11.40 -23.96 -49.44
C LYS A 883 9.98 -23.77 -49.96
N VAL A 884 9.65 -22.57 -50.45
CA VAL A 884 8.30 -22.27 -50.97
C VAL A 884 7.98 -23.09 -52.23
N LYS A 885 8.95 -23.34 -53.14
CA LYS A 885 8.78 -24.21 -54.29
C LYS A 885 8.51 -25.65 -53.88
N SER A 886 9.28 -26.19 -52.94
CA SER A 886 9.01 -27.53 -52.37
C SER A 886 7.61 -27.64 -51.77
N ASN A 887 7.18 -26.62 -51.01
CA ASN A 887 5.81 -26.60 -50.45
C ASN A 887 4.74 -26.55 -51.55
N LEU A 888 4.97 -25.76 -52.61
CA LEU A 888 4.06 -25.70 -53.76
C LEU A 888 3.95 -27.05 -54.49
N GLU A 889 5.04 -27.78 -54.68
CA GLU A 889 5.03 -29.12 -55.24
C GLU A 889 4.20 -30.11 -54.41
N ILE A 890 4.35 -30.07 -53.07
CA ILE A 890 3.55 -30.88 -52.14
C ILE A 890 2.05 -30.55 -52.30
N VAL A 891 1.69 -29.26 -52.28
CA VAL A 891 0.31 -28.80 -52.43
C VAL A 891 -0.26 -29.20 -53.80
N MET A 892 0.52 -29.05 -54.85
CA MET A 892 0.10 -29.45 -56.20
C MET A 892 -0.07 -30.97 -56.38
N SER A 893 0.69 -31.79 -55.62
CA SER A 893 0.51 -33.23 -55.58
C SER A 893 -0.79 -33.67 -54.91
N LYS A 894 -1.29 -32.87 -53.96
CA LYS A 894 -2.55 -33.11 -53.25
C LYS A 894 -3.79 -32.66 -54.06
N LEU A 895 -3.62 -31.84 -55.07
CA LEU A 895 -4.66 -31.42 -56.03
C LEU A 895 -4.84 -32.42 -57.20
N LYS A 896 -3.92 -33.33 -57.38
CA LYS A 896 -4.01 -34.46 -58.35
C LYS A 896 -4.66 -35.65 -57.70
#